data_c73ebe05dfcf25bbe2b2b45948fecd18
#
_entry.id   c73ebe05dfcf25bbe2b2b45948fecd18
#
_cell.length_a   1.000
_cell.length_b   1.000
_cell.length_c   1.000
_cell.angle_alpha   90.00
_cell.angle_beta   90.00
_cell.angle_gamma   90.00
#
_symmetry.space_group_name_H-M   'P 1'
#
loop_
_entity.id
_entity.type
_entity.pdbx_description
1 polymer ?
#
loop_
_entity_poly.entity_id
_entity_poly.type
_entity_poly.pdbx_seq_one_letter_code
_entity_poly.pdbx_strand_id
1 'polypeptide(L)'
;VECEGEAILASYPEVHAWVKYEAEVTVPALVEAFVARGERPRGTHRGASPALDSLPFPAWDLVDLDAYAAFHARTVQNLGRARWAFPIDGRTLPLVTSRGCPFTCVHCSSNPERLPGEPKTQRRYPEARLRAYLEQLVRVHGATRLEILDELVNVSERHFELVLDLVETLDVRFDVPNGMRADYLEPRHLGRMRGRVATVSVSAESGVQRVVTEVVKKRLDLACIDAAAQNAHTAGVPLLIHWIIGLPGETAEEINATLERALDLHERFGAFPAVQFATPLPGTQLAHGRALPVVHDWGPSFQRVPSQPGMAVTPEALRRFQWTFEQRLRASRGPEKVIMNVTYVCNNHCTFCAVGTRTQVDGHPPRQREHLAKYRRAGVRMVDFDGGEPTLNPELVPLVRFARAIGYDRINVTTNGRLCAYDDFARKLATSGVTTLLFSVHGPDAQTHAQQVGVAEAFEQTIAGIRNCLRHAPDTVELGMNVTITKGNHTKLDAIAQLCADLGLRWLNLQFLTPFGRATRWVNPDTHAAAEIAMRLIDAWKDRLRIQIINLPFCFMPGYERHLAGDVGKLSRHMVFVNNEDVNLAAYLAERRVHKAECAPCPHRVFCGGFYELDDVPEPPWLVDEADRVRPVAVRLPIAR
;
A
#
# COMPACT_ATOMS: atom_id res chain seq x y z
N VAL A 1 23.01 -28.53 2.63
CA VAL A 1 22.20 -29.13 1.58
C VAL A 1 22.05 -30.64 1.79
N GLU A 2 23.11 -31.37 2.12
CA GLU A 2 22.99 -32.75 2.65
C GLU A 2 22.19 -32.76 3.95
N CYS A 3 22.37 -31.74 4.79
CA CYS A 3 21.64 -31.57 6.05
C CYS A 3 20.12 -31.46 5.89
N GLU A 4 19.60 -30.99 4.77
CA GLU A 4 18.14 -30.85 4.58
C GLU A 4 17.48 -32.19 4.28
N GLY A 5 18.09 -33.02 3.43
CA GLY A 5 17.62 -34.36 3.17
C GLY A 5 17.59 -35.21 4.44
N GLU A 6 18.64 -35.15 5.26
CA GLU A 6 18.69 -35.82 6.56
C GLU A 6 17.64 -35.29 7.54
N ALA A 7 17.44 -33.96 7.60
CA ALA A 7 16.42 -33.34 8.45
C ALA A 7 15.00 -33.77 8.04
N ILE A 8 14.71 -33.85 6.73
CA ILE A 8 13.43 -34.34 6.22
C ILE A 8 13.24 -35.81 6.57
N LEU A 9 14.24 -36.64 6.32
CA LEU A 9 14.18 -38.08 6.64
C LEU A 9 14.01 -38.33 8.15
N ALA A 10 14.63 -37.49 8.99
CA ALA A 10 14.45 -37.57 10.44
C ALA A 10 13.07 -37.10 10.91
N SER A 11 12.50 -36.10 10.24
CA SER A 11 11.20 -35.50 10.61
C SER A 11 10.00 -36.28 10.10
N TYR A 12 10.17 -37.05 9.02
CA TYR A 12 9.10 -37.79 8.35
C TYR A 12 9.51 -39.27 8.19
N PRO A 13 9.24 -40.15 9.18
CA PRO A 13 9.63 -41.56 9.15
C PRO A 13 9.07 -42.36 7.98
N GLU A 14 7.99 -41.92 7.39
CA GLU A 14 7.38 -42.47 6.18
C GLU A 14 8.17 -42.17 4.90
N VAL A 15 9.04 -41.15 4.91
CA VAL A 15 9.93 -40.81 3.80
C VAL A 15 11.20 -41.66 3.91
N HIS A 16 11.39 -42.60 3.01
CA HIS A 16 12.53 -43.52 3.06
C HIS A 16 13.80 -42.97 2.39
N ALA A 17 13.61 -42.23 1.32
CA ALA A 17 14.72 -41.68 0.54
C ALA A 17 14.41 -40.27 0.05
N TRP A 18 15.46 -39.45 -0.09
CA TRP A 18 15.41 -38.12 -0.64
C TRP A 18 16.32 -38.04 -1.86
N VAL A 19 15.78 -37.69 -3.02
CA VAL A 19 16.60 -37.48 -4.23
C VAL A 19 16.77 -35.98 -4.45
N LYS A 20 18.00 -35.52 -4.40
CA LYS A 20 18.36 -34.12 -4.64
C LYS A 20 18.72 -33.91 -6.10
N TYR A 21 18.36 -32.76 -6.65
CA TYR A 21 18.49 -32.36 -8.05
C TYR A 21 17.51 -33.12 -8.98
N GLU A 22 17.93 -33.43 -10.22
CA GLU A 22 17.07 -34.01 -11.23
C GLU A 22 16.85 -35.51 -10.93
N ALA A 23 15.59 -35.90 -10.89
CA ALA A 23 15.16 -37.20 -10.37
C ALA A 23 14.92 -38.25 -11.48
N GLU A 24 14.86 -37.82 -12.73
CA GLU A 24 14.33 -38.59 -13.86
C GLU A 24 15.10 -39.88 -14.18
N VAL A 25 16.37 -39.96 -13.81
CA VAL A 25 17.20 -41.17 -13.96
C VAL A 25 17.29 -41.91 -12.65
N THR A 26 17.49 -41.20 -11.55
CA THR A 26 17.77 -41.78 -10.24
C THR A 26 16.54 -42.43 -9.61
N VAL A 27 15.36 -41.77 -9.68
CA VAL A 27 14.13 -42.35 -9.10
C VAL A 27 13.70 -43.65 -9.81
N PRO A 28 13.62 -43.71 -11.15
CA PRO A 28 13.34 -45.00 -11.81
C PRO A 28 14.28 -46.12 -11.42
N ALA A 29 15.61 -45.87 -11.37
CA ALA A 29 16.58 -46.85 -10.97
C ALA A 29 16.38 -47.35 -9.52
N LEU A 30 16.02 -46.48 -8.60
CA LEU A 30 15.69 -46.86 -7.21
C LEU A 30 14.40 -47.69 -7.15
N VAL A 31 13.39 -47.32 -7.91
CA VAL A 31 12.12 -48.06 -8.00
C VAL A 31 12.34 -49.45 -8.63
N GLU A 32 13.10 -49.55 -9.71
CA GLU A 32 13.45 -50.82 -10.34
C GLU A 32 14.21 -51.74 -9.37
N ALA A 33 15.17 -51.20 -8.62
CA ALA A 33 15.91 -51.96 -7.61
C ALA A 33 14.97 -52.47 -6.51
N PHE A 34 14.02 -51.69 -6.08
CA PHE A 34 13.02 -52.07 -5.09
C PHE A 34 12.09 -53.19 -5.63
N VAL A 35 11.58 -53.02 -6.84
CA VAL A 35 10.66 -54.00 -7.45
C VAL A 35 11.35 -55.32 -7.73
N ALA A 36 12.58 -55.26 -8.28
CA ALA A 36 13.31 -56.47 -8.68
C ALA A 36 13.95 -57.24 -7.50
N ARG A 37 14.42 -56.53 -6.48
CA ARG A 37 15.24 -57.10 -5.42
C ARG A 37 14.70 -56.89 -3.98
N GLY A 38 13.61 -56.15 -3.84
CA GLY A 38 13.07 -55.75 -2.53
C GLY A 38 13.95 -54.75 -1.77
N GLU A 39 14.91 -54.14 -2.45
CA GLU A 39 15.85 -53.17 -1.86
C GLU A 39 15.16 -51.82 -1.63
N ARG A 40 14.73 -51.57 -0.40
CA ARG A 40 14.14 -50.26 -0.07
C ARG A 40 15.22 -49.19 -0.13
N PRO A 41 15.03 -48.15 -0.97
CA PRO A 41 15.96 -47.01 -1.00
C PRO A 41 15.94 -46.30 0.35
N ARG A 42 17.12 -45.91 0.84
CA ARG A 42 17.25 -45.17 2.12
C ARG A 42 18.26 -44.04 1.97
N GLY A 43 18.02 -42.99 2.73
CA GLY A 43 18.96 -41.88 2.81
C GLY A 43 18.85 -40.87 1.65
N THR A 44 19.88 -40.01 1.53
CA THR A 44 19.95 -38.96 0.49
C THR A 44 20.69 -39.47 -0.73
N HIS A 45 20.08 -39.35 -1.89
CA HIS A 45 20.65 -39.69 -3.20
C HIS A 45 20.89 -38.44 -4.01
N ARG A 46 21.99 -38.41 -4.78
CA ARG A 46 22.23 -37.34 -5.77
C ARG A 46 21.63 -37.74 -7.12
N GLY A 47 20.70 -36.95 -7.60
CA GLY A 47 20.10 -37.09 -8.92
C GLY A 47 21.11 -36.82 -10.05
N ALA A 48 21.07 -37.64 -11.08
CA ALA A 48 21.86 -37.43 -12.30
C ALA A 48 21.19 -36.39 -13.22
N SER A 49 22.01 -35.61 -13.93
CA SER A 49 21.50 -34.65 -14.93
C SER A 49 21.48 -35.31 -16.32
N PRO A 50 20.34 -35.80 -16.81
CA PRO A 50 20.25 -36.47 -18.10
C PRO A 50 20.38 -35.47 -19.27
N ALA A 51 20.68 -35.98 -20.47
CA ALA A 51 20.51 -35.22 -21.68
C ALA A 51 19.01 -34.89 -21.88
N LEU A 52 18.67 -33.62 -22.13
CA LEU A 52 17.25 -33.20 -22.17
C LEU A 52 16.48 -33.80 -23.34
N ASP A 53 17.17 -34.21 -24.41
CA ASP A 53 16.58 -34.89 -25.57
C ASP A 53 16.22 -36.37 -25.31
N SER A 54 16.83 -36.98 -24.31
CA SER A 54 16.57 -38.37 -23.95
C SER A 54 15.37 -38.56 -23.00
N LEU A 55 14.87 -37.47 -22.38
CA LEU A 55 13.78 -37.53 -21.44
C LEU A 55 12.43 -37.83 -22.16
N PRO A 56 11.51 -38.63 -21.61
CA PRO A 56 10.14 -38.71 -22.12
C PRO A 56 9.42 -37.36 -21.97
N PHE A 57 8.35 -37.14 -22.73
CA PHE A 57 7.43 -36.06 -22.42
C PHE A 57 6.66 -36.39 -21.14
N PRO A 58 6.26 -35.38 -20.35
CA PRO A 58 5.37 -35.59 -19.22
C PRO A 58 4.08 -36.31 -19.66
N ALA A 59 3.68 -37.31 -18.87
CA ALA A 59 2.52 -38.16 -19.17
C ALA A 59 1.21 -37.46 -18.77
N TRP A 60 0.82 -36.45 -19.52
CA TRP A 60 -0.39 -35.65 -19.28
C TRP A 60 -1.69 -36.46 -19.42
N ASP A 61 -1.64 -37.58 -20.10
CA ASP A 61 -2.72 -38.56 -20.24
C ASP A 61 -3.06 -39.28 -18.91
N LEU A 62 -2.16 -39.26 -17.93
CA LEU A 62 -2.39 -39.77 -16.59
C LEU A 62 -3.06 -38.76 -15.64
N VAL A 63 -3.26 -37.52 -16.08
CA VAL A 63 -3.84 -36.43 -15.29
C VAL A 63 -5.21 -36.06 -15.85
N ASP A 64 -6.22 -36.01 -14.97
CA ASP A 64 -7.51 -35.40 -15.33
C ASP A 64 -7.34 -33.89 -15.46
N LEU A 65 -7.10 -33.44 -16.70
CA LEU A 65 -6.83 -32.03 -17.01
C LEU A 65 -8.04 -31.12 -16.76
N ASP A 66 -9.27 -31.64 -16.79
CA ASP A 66 -10.47 -30.87 -16.50
C ASP A 66 -10.63 -30.66 -14.99
N ALA A 67 -10.39 -31.70 -14.19
CA ALA A 67 -10.32 -31.57 -12.74
C ALA A 67 -9.20 -30.64 -12.28
N TYR A 68 -8.02 -30.71 -12.95
CA TYR A 68 -6.89 -29.83 -12.69
C TYR A 68 -7.24 -28.35 -12.98
N ALA A 69 -7.85 -28.07 -14.13
CA ALA A 69 -8.30 -26.73 -14.49
C ALA A 69 -9.36 -26.18 -13.53
N ALA A 70 -10.32 -27.02 -13.14
CA ALA A 70 -11.35 -26.66 -12.17
C ALA A 70 -10.77 -26.39 -10.77
N PHE A 71 -9.76 -27.16 -10.34
CA PHE A 71 -9.04 -26.92 -9.08
C PHE A 71 -8.31 -25.57 -9.11
N HIS A 72 -7.59 -25.28 -10.18
CA HIS A 72 -6.89 -24.01 -10.36
C HIS A 72 -7.85 -22.82 -10.33
N ALA A 73 -8.97 -22.89 -11.05
CA ALA A 73 -9.97 -21.83 -11.08
C ALA A 73 -10.52 -21.53 -9.66
N ARG A 74 -10.82 -22.57 -8.88
CA ARG A 74 -11.27 -22.42 -7.48
C ARG A 74 -10.18 -21.82 -6.60
N THR A 75 -8.94 -22.27 -6.74
CA THR A 75 -7.80 -21.78 -5.93
C THR A 75 -7.54 -20.31 -6.19
N VAL A 76 -7.50 -19.89 -7.46
CA VAL A 76 -7.31 -18.48 -7.83
C VAL A 76 -8.46 -17.61 -7.31
N GLN A 77 -9.69 -18.09 -7.40
CA GLN A 77 -10.87 -17.39 -6.89
C GLN A 77 -10.81 -17.20 -5.37
N ASN A 78 -10.41 -18.23 -4.62
CA ASN A 78 -10.34 -18.19 -3.16
C ASN A 78 -9.16 -17.34 -2.65
N LEU A 79 -8.03 -17.38 -3.33
CA LEU A 79 -6.84 -16.62 -2.91
C LEU A 79 -6.97 -15.11 -3.18
N GLY A 80 -7.86 -14.68 -4.07
CA GLY A 80 -8.05 -13.27 -4.44
C GLY A 80 -6.79 -12.60 -4.99
N ARG A 81 -5.70 -13.37 -5.15
CA ARG A 81 -4.36 -12.92 -5.48
C ARG A 81 -4.08 -13.01 -6.99
N ALA A 82 -3.23 -12.13 -7.44
CA ALA A 82 -2.47 -12.24 -8.70
C ALA A 82 -3.29 -12.64 -9.95
N ARG A 83 -4.61 -12.56 -9.90
CA ARG A 83 -5.51 -12.85 -11.02
C ARG A 83 -5.17 -12.03 -12.25
N TRP A 84 -4.55 -10.90 -12.04
CA TRP A 84 -4.15 -9.95 -13.05
C TRP A 84 -2.72 -10.17 -13.57
N ALA A 85 -1.81 -10.71 -12.73
CA ALA A 85 -0.41 -10.88 -13.09
C ALA A 85 -0.22 -12.11 -14.00
N PHE A 86 -0.57 -13.30 -13.49
CA PHE A 86 -0.42 -14.57 -14.23
C PHE A 86 -1.74 -15.34 -14.14
N PRO A 87 -2.68 -15.08 -15.04
CA PRO A 87 -3.98 -15.70 -15.00
C PRO A 87 -3.88 -17.19 -15.31
N ILE A 88 -4.50 -18.00 -14.48
CA ILE A 88 -4.76 -19.40 -14.77
C ILE A 88 -6.17 -19.47 -15.33
N ASP A 89 -6.30 -19.23 -16.62
CA ASP A 89 -7.56 -19.22 -17.34
C ASP A 89 -7.58 -20.30 -18.43
N GLY A 90 -8.75 -20.83 -18.68
CA GLY A 90 -8.89 -21.92 -19.65
C GLY A 90 -8.05 -23.15 -19.25
N ARG A 91 -7.44 -23.81 -20.23
CA ARG A 91 -6.52 -24.92 -19.99
C ARG A 91 -5.08 -24.41 -20.00
N THR A 92 -4.60 -24.00 -18.80
CA THR A 92 -3.22 -23.55 -18.59
C THR A 92 -2.35 -24.74 -18.21
N LEU A 93 -1.29 -25.02 -18.98
CA LEU A 93 -0.36 -26.13 -18.71
C LEU A 93 1.07 -25.60 -18.51
N PRO A 94 1.83 -26.16 -17.54
CA PRO A 94 3.22 -25.77 -17.32
C PRO A 94 4.14 -26.34 -18.42
N LEU A 95 5.17 -25.57 -18.74
CA LEU A 95 6.20 -25.89 -19.71
C LEU A 95 7.58 -25.52 -19.15
N VAL A 96 8.55 -26.37 -19.36
CA VAL A 96 9.97 -26.08 -19.13
C VAL A 96 10.70 -26.23 -20.46
N THR A 97 11.34 -25.13 -20.92
CA THR A 97 12.08 -25.08 -22.18
C THR A 97 13.60 -25.19 -21.99
N SER A 98 14.04 -24.86 -20.77
CA SER A 98 15.45 -24.95 -20.34
C SER A 98 15.54 -25.24 -18.84
N ARG A 99 16.67 -25.77 -18.40
CA ARG A 99 16.97 -26.06 -17.01
C ARG A 99 18.29 -25.43 -16.59
N GLY A 100 18.30 -24.85 -15.38
CA GLY A 100 19.45 -24.22 -14.77
C GLY A 100 19.59 -22.74 -15.10
N CYS A 101 20.41 -22.07 -14.28
CA CYS A 101 20.68 -20.64 -14.36
C CYS A 101 22.20 -20.41 -14.24
N PRO A 102 22.85 -19.62 -15.12
CA PRO A 102 24.28 -19.38 -15.07
C PRO A 102 24.70 -18.35 -14.01
N PHE A 103 23.74 -17.70 -13.33
CA PHE A 103 24.01 -16.62 -12.37
C PHE A 103 24.11 -17.12 -10.93
N THR A 104 24.68 -16.29 -10.04
CA THR A 104 25.07 -16.66 -8.67
C THR A 104 24.40 -15.80 -7.60
N CYS A 105 23.17 -15.35 -7.85
CA CYS A 105 22.42 -14.51 -6.91
C CYS A 105 22.27 -15.21 -5.55
N VAL A 106 22.61 -14.52 -4.46
CA VAL A 106 22.74 -15.12 -3.12
C VAL A 106 21.43 -15.59 -2.52
N HIS A 107 20.30 -15.00 -2.92
CA HIS A 107 18.96 -15.31 -2.42
C HIS A 107 18.26 -16.41 -3.21
N CYS A 108 18.81 -16.81 -4.36
CA CYS A 108 18.10 -17.63 -5.33
C CYS A 108 18.31 -19.12 -5.06
N SER A 109 17.21 -19.89 -5.02
CA SER A 109 17.21 -21.34 -4.84
C SER A 109 17.66 -22.11 -6.09
N SER A 110 17.63 -21.48 -7.29
CA SER A 110 18.24 -22.02 -8.51
C SER A 110 19.78 -21.98 -8.49
N ASN A 111 20.35 -21.55 -7.39
CA ASN A 111 21.79 -21.55 -7.13
C ASN A 111 22.15 -22.54 -6.00
N PRO A 112 21.86 -23.84 -6.14
CA PRO A 112 22.25 -24.80 -5.14
C PRO A 112 23.76 -24.88 -5.05
N GLU A 113 24.29 -25.25 -3.88
CA GLU A 113 25.69 -25.62 -3.73
C GLU A 113 26.01 -26.75 -4.72
N ARG A 114 26.87 -26.44 -5.67
CA ARG A 114 27.44 -27.42 -6.57
C ARG A 114 28.77 -27.92 -6.01
N LEU A 115 29.20 -29.07 -6.50
CA LEU A 115 30.53 -29.54 -6.19
C LEU A 115 31.56 -28.49 -6.69
N PRO A 116 32.67 -28.30 -5.95
CA PRO A 116 33.72 -27.40 -6.41
C PRO A 116 34.16 -27.73 -7.84
N GLY A 117 34.15 -26.73 -8.72
CA GLY A 117 34.54 -26.89 -10.12
C GLY A 117 33.41 -27.24 -11.10
N GLU A 118 32.21 -27.53 -10.66
CA GLU A 118 31.06 -27.68 -11.57
C GLU A 118 30.64 -26.32 -12.14
N PRO A 119 30.66 -26.10 -13.47
CA PRO A 119 30.24 -24.85 -14.04
C PRO A 119 28.72 -24.70 -13.91
N LYS A 120 28.25 -23.51 -13.58
CA LYS A 120 26.84 -23.14 -13.69
C LYS A 120 26.50 -22.95 -15.16
N THR A 121 25.62 -23.77 -15.68
CA THR A 121 25.19 -23.75 -17.07
C THR A 121 23.68 -23.78 -17.14
N GLN A 122 23.16 -23.29 -18.27
CA GLN A 122 21.78 -23.53 -18.66
C GLN A 122 21.76 -24.55 -19.80
N ARG A 123 21.00 -25.62 -19.63
CA ARG A 123 20.75 -26.64 -20.66
C ARG A 123 19.39 -26.37 -21.30
N ARG A 124 19.31 -26.47 -22.60
CA ARG A 124 18.12 -26.16 -23.38
C ARG A 124 17.64 -27.38 -24.13
N TYR A 125 16.32 -27.53 -24.28
CA TYR A 125 15.76 -28.53 -25.14
C TYR A 125 16.13 -28.24 -26.60
N PRO A 126 16.52 -29.24 -27.40
CA PRO A 126 16.70 -29.09 -28.84
C PRO A 126 15.42 -28.62 -29.53
N GLU A 127 15.54 -27.82 -30.60
CA GLU A 127 14.41 -27.22 -31.31
C GLU A 127 13.34 -28.24 -31.71
N ALA A 128 13.76 -29.35 -32.37
CA ALA A 128 12.80 -30.37 -32.84
C ALA A 128 11.98 -30.96 -31.69
N ARG A 129 12.62 -31.19 -30.55
CA ARG A 129 11.95 -31.73 -29.38
C ARG A 129 11.01 -30.69 -28.72
N LEU A 130 11.47 -29.45 -28.59
CA LEU A 130 10.65 -28.39 -28.01
C LEU A 130 9.40 -28.15 -28.86
N ARG A 131 9.55 -28.12 -30.19
CA ARG A 131 8.45 -28.03 -31.17
C ARG A 131 7.44 -29.16 -30.98
N ALA A 132 7.90 -30.41 -30.98
CA ALA A 132 7.03 -31.58 -30.79
C ALA A 132 6.28 -31.54 -29.44
N TYR A 133 6.94 -31.08 -28.37
CA TYR A 133 6.32 -31.01 -27.09
C TYR A 133 5.26 -29.90 -27.00
N LEU A 134 5.54 -28.70 -27.53
CA LEU A 134 4.54 -27.63 -27.60
C LEU A 134 3.34 -28.02 -28.48
N GLU A 135 3.59 -28.67 -29.61
CA GLU A 135 2.51 -29.20 -30.46
C GLU A 135 1.64 -30.22 -29.72
N GLN A 136 2.23 -31.10 -28.93
CA GLN A 136 1.48 -32.03 -28.10
C GLN A 136 0.63 -31.30 -27.05
N LEU A 137 1.21 -30.34 -26.31
CA LEU A 137 0.47 -29.57 -25.29
C LEU A 137 -0.72 -28.82 -25.88
N VAL A 138 -0.54 -28.19 -27.04
CA VAL A 138 -1.58 -27.37 -27.65
C VAL A 138 -2.60 -28.22 -28.41
N ARG A 139 -2.14 -29.11 -29.31
CA ARG A 139 -3.04 -29.84 -30.23
C ARG A 139 -3.65 -31.09 -29.64
N VAL A 140 -2.92 -31.80 -28.77
CA VAL A 140 -3.40 -33.05 -28.15
C VAL A 140 -4.07 -32.77 -26.82
N HIS A 141 -3.42 -31.99 -25.93
CA HIS A 141 -3.93 -31.72 -24.61
C HIS A 141 -4.77 -30.44 -24.49
N GLY A 142 -4.92 -29.68 -25.60
CA GLY A 142 -5.80 -28.53 -25.71
C GLY A 142 -5.37 -27.32 -24.84
N ALA A 143 -4.07 -27.13 -24.62
CA ALA A 143 -3.57 -25.99 -23.89
C ALA A 143 -3.93 -24.68 -24.61
N THR A 144 -4.57 -23.76 -23.89
CA THR A 144 -4.90 -22.40 -24.38
C THR A 144 -3.93 -21.35 -23.84
N ARG A 145 -3.16 -21.72 -22.79
CA ARG A 145 -2.08 -20.94 -22.19
C ARG A 145 -0.96 -21.86 -21.69
N LEU A 146 0.27 -21.40 -21.82
CA LEU A 146 1.45 -22.09 -21.32
C LEU A 146 2.09 -21.25 -20.20
N GLU A 147 2.42 -21.88 -19.06
CA GLU A 147 3.28 -21.28 -18.05
C GLU A 147 4.70 -21.77 -18.25
N ILE A 148 5.59 -20.90 -18.70
CA ILE A 148 7.01 -21.23 -18.91
C ILE A 148 7.72 -21.06 -17.56
N LEU A 149 8.06 -22.21 -16.95
CA LEU A 149 8.64 -22.30 -15.60
C LEU A 149 10.17 -22.38 -15.60
N ASP A 150 10.80 -22.00 -16.69
CA ASP A 150 12.25 -21.87 -16.75
C ASP A 150 12.77 -20.97 -15.64
N GLU A 151 13.96 -21.25 -15.10
CA GLU A 151 14.63 -20.31 -14.20
C GLU A 151 14.91 -18.97 -14.88
N LEU A 152 15.26 -18.99 -16.18
CA LEU A 152 15.40 -17.81 -17.03
C LEU A 152 15.31 -18.22 -18.52
N VAL A 153 14.21 -17.90 -19.17
CA VAL A 153 13.98 -18.29 -20.58
C VAL A 153 14.80 -17.46 -21.56
N ASN A 154 15.12 -16.19 -21.23
CA ASN A 154 15.68 -15.22 -22.17
C ASN A 154 17.19 -14.99 -22.07
N VAL A 155 17.93 -15.85 -21.36
CA VAL A 155 19.41 -15.73 -21.28
C VAL A 155 20.11 -16.00 -22.62
N SER A 156 19.51 -16.83 -23.45
CA SER A 156 19.96 -17.05 -24.83
C SER A 156 18.96 -16.47 -25.80
N GLU A 157 19.38 -15.44 -26.51
CA GLU A 157 18.55 -14.79 -27.53
C GLU A 157 17.98 -15.81 -28.54
N ARG A 158 18.84 -16.65 -29.13
CA ARG A 158 18.41 -17.69 -30.08
C ARG A 158 17.35 -18.62 -29.49
N HIS A 159 17.47 -19.00 -28.24
CA HIS A 159 16.49 -19.88 -27.59
C HIS A 159 15.18 -19.15 -27.32
N PHE A 160 15.25 -17.91 -26.87
CA PHE A 160 14.06 -17.11 -26.60
C PHE A 160 13.28 -16.78 -27.88
N GLU A 161 13.99 -16.43 -28.96
CA GLU A 161 13.36 -16.23 -30.29
C GLU A 161 12.67 -17.50 -30.77
N LEU A 162 13.30 -18.67 -30.64
CA LEU A 162 12.68 -19.96 -30.95
C LEU A 162 11.38 -20.18 -30.14
N VAL A 163 11.39 -19.87 -28.83
CA VAL A 163 10.17 -19.98 -27.99
C VAL A 163 9.09 -19.06 -28.51
N LEU A 164 9.41 -17.81 -28.86
CA LEU A 164 8.47 -16.84 -29.43
C LEU A 164 7.93 -17.32 -30.78
N ASP A 165 8.77 -17.86 -31.66
CA ASP A 165 8.34 -18.41 -32.96
C ASP A 165 7.34 -19.55 -32.77
N LEU A 166 7.58 -20.44 -31.82
CA LEU A 166 6.72 -21.58 -31.54
C LEU A 166 5.35 -21.16 -30.96
N VAL A 167 5.31 -20.24 -30.00
CA VAL A 167 4.03 -19.77 -29.41
C VAL A 167 3.22 -18.96 -30.44
N GLU A 168 3.88 -18.22 -31.33
CA GLU A 168 3.23 -17.52 -32.43
C GLU A 168 2.66 -18.50 -33.46
N THR A 169 3.45 -19.49 -33.88
CA THR A 169 3.02 -20.50 -34.86
C THR A 169 1.83 -21.33 -34.36
N LEU A 170 1.79 -21.61 -33.05
CA LEU A 170 0.71 -22.39 -32.45
C LEU A 170 -0.46 -21.52 -31.99
N ASP A 171 -0.35 -20.21 -32.12
CA ASP A 171 -1.32 -19.21 -31.64
C ASP A 171 -1.78 -19.42 -30.20
N VAL A 172 -0.83 -19.70 -29.28
CA VAL A 172 -1.07 -19.97 -27.87
C VAL A 172 -0.58 -18.81 -27.02
N ARG A 173 -1.33 -18.49 -25.96
CA ARG A 173 -0.90 -17.52 -24.95
C ARG A 173 0.13 -18.14 -24.02
N PHE A 174 0.98 -17.31 -23.41
CA PHE A 174 1.96 -17.79 -22.45
C PHE A 174 2.28 -16.74 -21.37
N ASP A 175 2.85 -17.18 -20.27
CA ASP A 175 3.40 -16.33 -19.23
C ASP A 175 4.72 -16.93 -18.72
N VAL A 176 5.56 -16.07 -18.10
CA VAL A 176 6.86 -16.45 -17.54
C VAL A 176 6.90 -16.02 -16.05
N PRO A 177 6.23 -16.78 -15.16
CA PRO A 177 6.05 -16.36 -13.76
C PRO A 177 7.36 -16.29 -12.96
N ASN A 178 8.37 -17.09 -13.30
CA ASN A 178 9.70 -17.01 -12.67
C ASN A 178 10.49 -15.76 -13.07
N GLY A 179 10.00 -15.03 -14.07
CA GLY A 179 10.58 -13.78 -14.53
C GLY A 179 11.66 -13.95 -15.57
N MET A 180 12.04 -12.80 -16.14
CA MET A 180 13.05 -12.66 -17.17
C MET A 180 14.14 -11.67 -16.73
N ARG A 181 15.27 -11.70 -17.40
CA ARG A 181 16.30 -10.68 -17.19
C ARG A 181 16.01 -9.46 -18.05
N ALA A 182 16.02 -8.30 -17.42
CA ALA A 182 15.74 -7.03 -18.09
C ALA A 182 16.79 -6.66 -19.14
N ASP A 183 18.06 -7.01 -18.91
CA ASP A 183 19.20 -6.74 -19.80
C ASP A 183 19.20 -7.60 -21.10
N TYR A 184 18.37 -8.63 -21.16
CA TYR A 184 18.13 -9.46 -22.37
C TYR A 184 16.72 -9.28 -22.93
N LEU A 185 15.96 -8.27 -22.49
CA LEU A 185 14.60 -8.00 -22.91
C LEU A 185 14.54 -6.75 -23.81
N GLU A 186 14.59 -6.97 -25.10
CA GLU A 186 14.58 -5.89 -26.10
C GLU A 186 13.15 -5.44 -26.47
N PRO A 187 12.98 -4.21 -27.02
CA PRO A 187 11.68 -3.71 -27.47
C PRO A 187 10.96 -4.63 -28.46
N ARG A 188 11.70 -5.28 -29.37
CA ARG A 188 11.13 -6.22 -30.35
C ARG A 188 10.49 -7.44 -29.70
N HIS A 189 11.09 -7.96 -28.61
CA HIS A 189 10.52 -9.07 -27.85
C HIS A 189 9.17 -8.65 -27.23
N LEU A 190 9.11 -7.47 -26.62
CA LEU A 190 7.87 -6.93 -26.05
C LEU A 190 6.78 -6.74 -27.11
N GLY A 191 7.15 -6.30 -28.32
CA GLY A 191 6.23 -6.20 -29.44
C GLY A 191 5.59 -7.54 -29.82
N ARG A 192 6.40 -8.61 -29.86
CA ARG A 192 5.94 -10.00 -30.13
C ARG A 192 5.09 -10.57 -28.99
N MET A 193 5.36 -10.19 -27.75
CA MET A 193 4.65 -10.65 -26.57
C MET A 193 3.28 -9.96 -26.38
N ARG A 194 3.09 -8.80 -26.99
CA ARG A 194 1.85 -8.01 -26.87
C ARG A 194 0.61 -8.82 -27.24
N GLY A 195 -0.36 -8.88 -26.31
CA GLY A 195 -1.62 -9.64 -26.49
C GLY A 195 -1.48 -11.16 -26.28
N ARG A 196 -0.25 -11.69 -26.19
CA ARG A 196 0.02 -13.11 -25.92
C ARG A 196 0.37 -13.39 -24.47
N VAL A 197 0.98 -12.42 -23.78
CA VAL A 197 1.26 -12.50 -22.34
C VAL A 197 0.28 -11.64 -21.55
N ALA A 198 -0.04 -12.06 -20.33
CA ALA A 198 -0.80 -11.23 -19.40
C ALA A 198 0.11 -10.20 -18.72
N THR A 199 1.30 -10.63 -18.32
CA THR A 199 2.27 -9.78 -17.63
C THR A 199 3.69 -10.27 -17.91
N VAL A 200 4.58 -9.33 -18.21
CA VAL A 200 6.01 -9.59 -18.22
C VAL A 200 6.56 -9.39 -16.82
N SER A 201 7.42 -10.28 -16.34
CA SER A 201 8.04 -10.20 -15.03
C SER A 201 9.55 -10.06 -15.14
N VAL A 202 10.12 -9.08 -14.43
CA VAL A 202 11.58 -8.90 -14.28
C VAL A 202 11.93 -8.69 -12.81
N SER A 203 13.19 -8.95 -12.45
CA SER A 203 13.66 -8.77 -11.08
C SER A 203 14.80 -7.76 -11.03
N ALA A 204 14.56 -6.65 -10.33
CA ALA A 204 15.57 -5.63 -10.01
C ALA A 204 16.35 -6.00 -8.74
N GLU A 205 15.69 -6.62 -7.78
CA GLU A 205 16.10 -6.96 -6.41
C GLU A 205 16.23 -5.72 -5.51
N SER A 206 17.00 -4.71 -5.90
CA SER A 206 17.14 -3.45 -5.17
C SER A 206 17.15 -2.25 -6.12
N GLY A 207 16.78 -1.08 -5.62
CA GLY A 207 16.90 0.20 -6.33
C GLY A 207 18.29 0.83 -6.23
N VAL A 208 19.21 0.19 -5.51
CA VAL A 208 20.58 0.67 -5.27
C VAL A 208 21.59 -0.25 -5.94
N GLN A 209 22.39 0.31 -6.84
CA GLN A 209 23.33 -0.47 -7.65
C GLN A 209 24.34 -1.27 -6.80
N ARG A 210 24.86 -0.69 -5.71
CA ARG A 210 25.73 -1.39 -4.76
C ARG A 210 25.08 -2.65 -4.22
N VAL A 211 23.83 -2.57 -3.79
CA VAL A 211 23.09 -3.71 -3.24
C VAL A 211 22.92 -4.80 -4.29
N VAL A 212 22.59 -4.43 -5.53
CA VAL A 212 22.45 -5.37 -6.64
C VAL A 212 23.75 -6.11 -6.93
N THR A 213 24.87 -5.38 -7.01
CA THR A 213 26.16 -5.95 -7.44
C THR A 213 26.94 -6.62 -6.31
N GLU A 214 26.99 -6.01 -5.12
CA GLU A 214 27.85 -6.46 -4.03
C GLU A 214 27.12 -7.37 -3.04
N VAL A 215 25.85 -7.06 -2.72
CA VAL A 215 25.06 -7.83 -1.74
C VAL A 215 24.37 -9.00 -2.42
N VAL A 216 23.57 -8.73 -3.46
CA VAL A 216 22.83 -9.77 -4.22
C VAL A 216 23.74 -10.57 -5.13
N LYS A 217 24.89 -10.00 -5.54
CA LYS A 217 25.82 -10.56 -6.54
C LYS A 217 25.16 -10.80 -7.91
N LYS A 218 24.19 -9.95 -8.25
CA LYS A 218 23.52 -9.96 -9.55
C LYS A 218 24.26 -9.00 -10.49
N ARG A 219 24.76 -9.53 -11.62
CA ARG A 219 25.41 -8.73 -12.67
C ARG A 219 24.32 -8.07 -13.52
N LEU A 220 23.75 -6.98 -13.03
CA LEU A 220 22.69 -6.23 -13.69
C LEU A 220 22.92 -4.73 -13.44
N ASP A 221 22.88 -3.93 -14.50
CA ASP A 221 22.79 -2.48 -14.42
C ASP A 221 21.33 -2.09 -14.22
N LEU A 222 21.04 -1.28 -13.22
CA LEU A 222 19.69 -0.80 -12.94
C LEU A 222 19.10 0.07 -14.07
N ALA A 223 19.91 0.65 -14.94
CA ALA A 223 19.43 1.33 -16.14
C ALA A 223 18.63 0.40 -17.06
N CYS A 224 18.94 -0.91 -17.06
CA CYS A 224 18.17 -1.91 -17.81
C CYS A 224 16.75 -2.10 -17.27
N ILE A 225 16.55 -1.92 -15.96
CA ILE A 225 15.22 -1.97 -15.34
C ILE A 225 14.36 -0.78 -15.77
N ASP A 226 14.95 0.43 -15.77
CA ASP A 226 14.27 1.65 -16.23
C ASP A 226 13.90 1.54 -17.71
N ALA A 227 14.84 1.04 -18.54
CA ALA A 227 14.60 0.80 -19.96
C ALA A 227 13.49 -0.25 -20.19
N ALA A 228 13.49 -1.34 -19.41
CA ALA A 228 12.45 -2.36 -19.51
C ALA A 228 11.07 -1.80 -19.13
N ALA A 229 10.98 -0.95 -18.09
CA ALA A 229 9.73 -0.30 -17.69
C ALA A 229 9.21 0.65 -18.79
N GLN A 230 10.08 1.50 -19.33
CA GLN A 230 9.73 2.41 -20.42
C GLN A 230 9.30 1.66 -21.69
N ASN A 231 10.05 0.63 -22.08
CA ASN A 231 9.78 -0.17 -23.29
C ASN A 231 8.46 -0.95 -23.15
N ALA A 232 8.19 -1.54 -21.98
CA ALA A 232 6.94 -2.25 -21.71
C ALA A 232 5.74 -1.30 -21.78
N HIS A 233 5.87 -0.10 -21.17
CA HIS A 233 4.86 0.97 -21.27
C HIS A 233 4.59 1.35 -22.72
N THR A 234 5.64 1.60 -23.51
CA THR A 234 5.53 1.96 -24.93
C THR A 234 4.89 0.85 -25.76
N ALA A 235 5.23 -0.40 -25.48
CA ALA A 235 4.65 -1.57 -26.16
C ALA A 235 3.22 -1.89 -25.71
N GLY A 236 2.73 -1.27 -24.63
CA GLY A 236 1.42 -1.57 -24.02
C GLY A 236 1.37 -2.97 -23.40
N VAL A 237 2.49 -3.46 -22.86
CA VAL A 237 2.61 -4.75 -22.18
C VAL A 237 2.72 -4.51 -20.67
N PRO A 238 1.84 -5.11 -19.84
CA PRO A 238 1.96 -4.97 -18.38
C PRO A 238 3.28 -5.53 -17.88
N LEU A 239 3.93 -4.79 -16.99
CA LEU A 239 5.22 -5.18 -16.39
C LEU A 239 5.10 -5.32 -14.88
N LEU A 240 5.62 -6.42 -14.35
CA LEU A 240 5.84 -6.69 -12.92
C LEU A 240 7.33 -6.61 -12.62
N ILE A 241 7.73 -5.81 -11.63
CA ILE A 241 9.13 -5.71 -11.19
C ILE A 241 9.23 -6.22 -9.76
N HIS A 242 10.06 -7.23 -9.54
CA HIS A 242 10.34 -7.77 -8.21
C HIS A 242 11.44 -6.98 -7.51
N TRP A 243 11.18 -6.65 -6.25
CA TRP A 243 12.08 -5.96 -5.34
C TRP A 243 12.21 -6.74 -4.04
N ILE A 244 13.41 -6.77 -3.47
CA ILE A 244 13.70 -7.45 -2.21
C ILE A 244 14.23 -6.42 -1.22
N ILE A 245 13.70 -6.45 0.00
CA ILE A 245 14.17 -5.62 1.11
C ILE A 245 14.60 -6.49 2.30
N GLY A 246 15.55 -5.98 3.09
CA GLY A 246 16.06 -6.68 4.26
C GLY A 246 17.16 -7.68 3.93
N LEU A 247 17.95 -7.39 2.89
CA LEU A 247 19.17 -8.12 2.58
C LEU A 247 20.26 -7.87 3.65
N PRO A 248 21.11 -8.84 3.98
CA PRO A 248 22.25 -8.62 4.88
C PRO A 248 23.14 -7.49 4.37
N GLY A 249 23.46 -6.52 5.23
CA GLY A 249 24.29 -5.35 4.89
C GLY A 249 23.57 -4.27 4.07
N GLU A 250 22.27 -4.40 3.83
CA GLU A 250 21.43 -3.33 3.27
C GLU A 250 21.03 -2.35 4.36
N THR A 251 21.17 -1.04 4.12
CA THR A 251 20.80 0.01 5.09
C THR A 251 19.35 0.45 4.93
N ALA A 252 18.83 1.17 5.91
CA ALA A 252 17.48 1.71 5.88
C ALA A 252 17.29 2.75 4.77
N GLU A 253 18.34 3.55 4.49
CA GLU A 253 18.37 4.51 3.39
C GLU A 253 18.30 3.80 2.03
N GLU A 254 19.01 2.69 1.88
CA GLU A 254 19.01 1.90 0.66
C GLU A 254 17.65 1.21 0.43
N ILE A 255 16.99 0.78 1.51
CA ILE A 255 15.60 0.29 1.44
C ILE A 255 14.68 1.40 0.94
N ASN A 256 14.76 2.60 1.52
CA ASN A 256 13.97 3.74 1.04
C ASN A 256 14.23 4.06 -0.43
N ALA A 257 15.50 4.11 -0.85
CA ALA A 257 15.85 4.35 -2.25
C ALA A 257 15.27 3.27 -3.19
N THR A 258 15.24 2.02 -2.74
CA THR A 258 14.59 0.92 -3.46
C THR A 258 13.08 1.14 -3.61
N LEU A 259 12.40 1.51 -2.51
CA LEU A 259 10.96 1.73 -2.51
C LEU A 259 10.57 2.99 -3.30
N GLU A 260 11.35 4.07 -3.21
CA GLU A 260 11.15 5.29 -3.99
C GLU A 260 11.30 5.02 -5.50
N ARG A 261 12.34 4.27 -5.91
CA ARG A 261 12.51 3.89 -7.32
C ARG A 261 11.37 2.99 -7.82
N ALA A 262 10.93 2.04 -6.99
CA ALA A 262 9.80 1.17 -7.32
C ALA A 262 8.51 1.97 -7.57
N LEU A 263 8.26 3.01 -6.75
CA LEU A 263 7.12 3.92 -6.91
C LEU A 263 7.28 4.84 -8.13
N ASP A 264 8.48 5.39 -8.39
CA ASP A 264 8.74 6.21 -9.58
C ASP A 264 8.43 5.45 -10.88
N LEU A 265 8.93 4.22 -11.00
CA LEU A 265 8.65 3.39 -12.18
C LEU A 265 7.16 3.02 -12.30
N HIS A 266 6.46 2.86 -11.17
CA HIS A 266 5.03 2.65 -11.16
C HIS A 266 4.27 3.90 -11.63
N GLU A 267 4.61 5.06 -11.11
CA GLU A 267 3.92 6.33 -11.43
C GLU A 267 4.18 6.78 -12.88
N ARG A 268 5.40 6.59 -13.39
CA ARG A 268 5.77 7.00 -14.75
C ARG A 268 5.34 6.02 -15.84
N PHE A 269 5.44 4.73 -15.58
CA PHE A 269 5.30 3.71 -16.61
C PHE A 269 4.22 2.66 -16.32
N GLY A 270 3.55 2.73 -15.15
CA GLY A 270 2.55 1.75 -14.76
C GLY A 270 3.13 0.38 -14.39
N ALA A 271 4.46 0.26 -14.24
CA ALA A 271 5.10 -0.98 -13.81
C ALA A 271 4.65 -1.34 -12.39
N PHE A 272 4.16 -2.57 -12.19
CA PHE A 272 3.68 -2.97 -10.87
C PHE A 272 4.85 -3.44 -9.98
N PRO A 273 5.05 -2.84 -8.80
CA PRO A 273 6.13 -3.22 -7.91
C PRO A 273 5.71 -4.36 -6.96
N ALA A 274 6.39 -5.50 -7.04
CA ALA A 274 6.25 -6.61 -6.11
C ALA A 274 7.38 -6.58 -5.09
N VAL A 275 7.13 -5.99 -3.91
CA VAL A 275 8.12 -5.90 -2.83
C VAL A 275 8.00 -7.12 -1.92
N GLN A 276 9.13 -7.81 -1.72
CA GLN A 276 9.25 -9.03 -0.94
C GLN A 276 10.37 -8.90 0.10
N PHE A 277 10.35 -9.74 1.12
CA PHE A 277 11.44 -9.84 2.08
C PHE A 277 12.54 -10.78 1.60
N ALA A 278 13.78 -10.47 1.97
CA ALA A 278 14.95 -11.34 1.76
C ALA A 278 14.88 -12.59 2.65
N THR A 279 13.94 -13.49 2.38
CA THR A 279 13.74 -14.70 3.18
C THR A 279 14.83 -15.72 2.85
N PRO A 280 15.58 -16.24 3.84
CA PRO A 280 16.52 -17.33 3.64
C PRO A 280 15.77 -18.60 3.28
N LEU A 281 15.86 -19.01 2.03
CA LEU A 281 15.29 -20.27 1.57
C LEU A 281 16.35 -21.39 1.65
N PRO A 282 15.91 -22.63 1.94
CA PRO A 282 16.83 -23.79 1.93
C PRO A 282 17.64 -23.88 0.64
N GLY A 283 18.93 -24.16 0.76
CA GLY A 283 19.86 -24.27 -0.38
C GLY A 283 20.36 -22.94 -0.94
N THR A 284 19.93 -21.79 -0.41
CA THR A 284 20.45 -20.48 -0.82
C THR A 284 21.68 -20.07 0.00
N GLN A 285 22.52 -19.18 -0.57
CA GLN A 285 23.64 -18.61 0.19
C GLN A 285 23.18 -17.79 1.40
N LEU A 286 21.97 -17.21 1.37
CA LEU A 286 21.40 -16.53 2.52
C LEU A 286 21.09 -17.47 3.68
N ALA A 287 20.84 -18.75 3.40
CA ALA A 287 20.55 -19.77 4.41
C ALA A 287 21.79 -20.54 4.85
N HIS A 288 22.94 -20.36 4.19
CA HIS A 288 24.15 -21.15 4.44
C HIS A 288 24.63 -21.06 5.90
N GLY A 289 24.94 -22.22 6.49
CA GLY A 289 25.41 -22.31 7.86
C GLY A 289 24.35 -22.05 8.94
N ARG A 290 23.07 -22.08 8.61
CA ARG A 290 21.95 -21.84 9.54
C ARG A 290 21.08 -23.09 9.71
N ALA A 291 20.72 -23.38 10.96
CA ALA A 291 19.60 -24.27 11.25
C ALA A 291 18.31 -23.50 10.88
N LEU A 292 17.74 -23.83 9.74
CA LEU A 292 16.39 -23.33 9.41
C LEU A 292 15.39 -24.14 10.23
N PRO A 293 14.46 -23.48 10.94
CA PRO A 293 13.42 -24.21 11.64
C PRO A 293 12.60 -25.04 10.64
N VAL A 294 12.34 -26.29 10.96
CA VAL A 294 11.38 -27.10 10.21
C VAL A 294 10.02 -26.40 10.35
N VAL A 295 9.51 -25.89 9.26
CA VAL A 295 8.30 -25.08 9.28
C VAL A 295 7.15 -25.97 8.87
N HIS A 296 6.28 -26.31 9.81
CA HIS A 296 5.05 -27.04 9.55
C HIS A 296 3.96 -26.17 8.89
N ASP A 297 4.09 -24.85 8.94
CA ASP A 297 3.19 -23.90 8.29
C ASP A 297 3.82 -23.36 7.01
N TRP A 298 3.35 -23.84 5.87
CA TRP A 298 3.78 -23.50 4.53
C TRP A 298 3.11 -22.22 3.99
N GLY A 299 2.79 -21.27 4.85
CA GLY A 299 2.41 -19.93 4.38
C GLY A 299 3.47 -19.34 3.41
N PRO A 300 3.12 -18.34 2.59
CA PRO A 300 4.03 -17.82 1.58
C PRO A 300 5.38 -17.42 2.19
N SER A 301 6.44 -18.16 1.87
CA SER A 301 7.78 -18.01 2.47
C SER A 301 8.35 -16.60 2.28
N PHE A 302 8.00 -15.91 1.18
CA PHE A 302 8.49 -14.55 0.87
C PHE A 302 7.83 -13.45 1.72
N GLN A 303 6.84 -13.77 2.53
CA GLN A 303 6.20 -12.83 3.48
C GLN A 303 6.78 -12.94 4.89
N ARG A 304 7.72 -13.87 5.11
CA ARG A 304 8.40 -13.98 6.38
C ARG A 304 9.47 -12.92 6.49
N VAL A 305 9.31 -12.09 7.49
CA VAL A 305 10.32 -11.07 7.79
C VAL A 305 11.61 -11.76 8.24
N PRO A 306 12.73 -11.52 7.56
CA PRO A 306 13.99 -12.14 7.95
C PRO A 306 14.47 -11.60 9.31
N SER A 307 15.04 -12.48 10.10
CA SER A 307 15.81 -12.14 11.30
C SER A 307 17.17 -12.82 11.16
N GLN A 308 18.15 -12.11 10.64
CA GLN A 308 19.44 -12.67 10.27
C GLN A 308 20.58 -11.90 10.93
N PRO A 309 21.70 -12.56 11.34
CA PRO A 309 22.91 -11.87 11.70
C PRO A 309 23.43 -10.99 10.54
N GLY A 310 23.91 -9.79 10.85
CA GLY A 310 24.42 -8.84 9.86
C GLY A 310 23.35 -7.98 9.18
N MET A 311 22.09 -8.05 9.61
CA MET A 311 21.07 -7.10 9.18
C MET A 311 21.25 -5.77 9.91
N ALA A 312 21.27 -4.68 9.15
CA ALA A 312 21.29 -3.32 9.69
C ALA A 312 19.91 -2.82 10.13
N VAL A 313 18.83 -3.50 9.68
CA VAL A 313 17.44 -3.10 9.90
C VAL A 313 16.70 -4.20 10.68
N THR A 314 15.94 -3.81 11.71
CA THR A 314 15.19 -4.77 12.54
C THR A 314 13.98 -5.35 11.79
N PRO A 315 13.50 -6.55 12.18
CA PRO A 315 12.27 -7.12 11.60
C PRO A 315 11.04 -6.22 11.71
N GLU A 316 10.92 -5.49 12.81
CA GLU A 316 9.82 -4.53 13.05
C GLU A 316 9.91 -3.36 12.07
N ALA A 317 11.10 -2.82 11.84
CA ALA A 317 11.32 -1.75 10.86
C ALA A 317 11.02 -2.25 9.43
N LEU A 318 11.42 -3.48 9.07
CA LEU A 318 11.08 -4.07 7.76
C LEU A 318 9.57 -4.19 7.53
N ARG A 319 8.81 -4.61 8.55
CA ARG A 319 7.33 -4.63 8.46
C ARG A 319 6.77 -3.23 8.25
N ARG A 320 7.35 -2.21 8.91
CA ARG A 320 6.95 -0.81 8.72
C ARG A 320 7.24 -0.31 7.31
N PHE A 321 8.43 -0.62 6.75
CA PHE A 321 8.76 -0.30 5.36
C PHE A 321 7.75 -0.90 4.39
N GLN A 322 7.45 -2.19 4.50
CA GLN A 322 6.48 -2.86 3.64
C GLN A 322 5.08 -2.25 3.78
N TRP A 323 4.60 -2.10 5.01
CA TRP A 323 3.28 -1.51 5.27
C TRP A 323 3.15 -0.10 4.68
N THR A 324 4.16 0.73 4.90
CA THR A 324 4.22 2.10 4.38
C THR A 324 4.16 2.13 2.87
N PHE A 325 4.97 1.28 2.23
CA PHE A 325 5.00 1.14 0.78
C PHE A 325 3.63 0.70 0.23
N GLU A 326 3.00 -0.30 0.84
CA GLU A 326 1.66 -0.77 0.44
C GLU A 326 0.60 0.33 0.55
N GLN A 327 0.67 1.17 1.59
CA GLN A 327 -0.25 2.31 1.72
C GLN A 327 -0.02 3.35 0.61
N ARG A 328 1.25 3.65 0.30
CA ARG A 328 1.59 4.59 -0.79
C ARG A 328 1.15 4.04 -2.16
N LEU A 329 1.41 2.77 -2.43
CA LEU A 329 0.97 2.09 -3.65
C LEU A 329 -0.57 2.04 -3.77
N ARG A 330 -1.26 1.85 -2.65
CA ARG A 330 -2.73 1.89 -2.64
C ARG A 330 -3.26 3.28 -2.99
N ALA A 331 -2.62 4.32 -2.47
CA ALA A 331 -2.99 5.71 -2.75
C ALA A 331 -2.79 6.12 -4.22
N SER A 332 -1.83 5.51 -4.93
CA SER A 332 -1.59 5.80 -6.37
C SER A 332 -2.72 5.31 -7.30
N ARG A 333 -3.64 4.49 -6.80
CA ARG A 333 -4.82 4.01 -7.57
C ARG A 333 -5.87 5.08 -7.85
N GLY A 334 -5.68 6.28 -7.32
CA GLY A 334 -6.57 7.43 -7.53
C GLY A 334 -7.25 7.92 -6.26
N PRO A 335 -8.06 8.98 -6.35
CA PRO A 335 -8.68 9.59 -5.20
C PRO A 335 -9.74 8.67 -4.58
N GLU A 336 -9.66 8.47 -3.26
CA GLU A 336 -10.67 7.77 -2.47
C GLU A 336 -11.69 8.74 -1.85
N LYS A 337 -11.28 10.00 -1.67
CA LYS A 337 -12.07 11.01 -0.99
C LYS A 337 -11.90 12.39 -1.63
N VAL A 338 -12.98 13.13 -1.73
CA VAL A 338 -12.96 14.56 -2.05
C VAL A 338 -13.38 15.39 -0.84
N ILE A 339 -12.64 16.46 -0.54
CA ILE A 339 -12.96 17.46 0.47
C ILE A 339 -13.43 18.71 -0.28
N MET A 340 -14.64 19.16 -0.01
CA MET A 340 -15.23 20.30 -0.68
C MET A 340 -15.39 21.47 0.28
N ASN A 341 -14.64 22.55 0.05
CA ASN A 341 -14.87 23.80 0.76
C ASN A 341 -16.07 24.51 0.14
N VAL A 342 -17.20 24.47 0.83
CA VAL A 342 -18.46 25.04 0.30
C VAL A 342 -18.55 26.54 0.51
N THR A 343 -17.84 27.08 1.49
CA THR A 343 -17.80 28.50 1.84
C THR A 343 -16.54 28.85 2.62
N TYR A 344 -16.12 30.11 2.61
CA TYR A 344 -15.16 30.66 3.57
C TYR A 344 -15.82 31.58 4.59
N VAL A 345 -17.12 31.83 4.47
CA VAL A 345 -17.88 32.55 5.49
C VAL A 345 -17.90 31.74 6.79
N CYS A 346 -17.62 32.39 7.92
CA CYS A 346 -17.60 31.73 9.22
C CYS A 346 -18.07 32.71 10.30
N ASN A 347 -18.79 32.19 11.30
CA ASN A 347 -19.24 32.91 12.48
C ASN A 347 -18.32 32.69 13.71
N ASN A 348 -17.16 32.08 13.53
CA ASN A 348 -16.08 31.99 14.52
C ASN A 348 -14.81 32.72 14.01
N HIS A 349 -13.94 33.13 14.95
CA HIS A 349 -12.67 33.81 14.70
C HIS A 349 -11.49 33.05 15.27
N CYS A 350 -11.41 31.73 15.00
CA CYS A 350 -10.42 30.83 15.59
C CYS A 350 -8.98 31.35 15.40
N THR A 351 -8.20 31.31 16.47
CA THR A 351 -6.79 31.74 16.51
C THR A 351 -5.86 30.87 15.65
N PHE A 352 -6.29 29.67 15.32
CA PHE A 352 -5.54 28.64 14.58
C PHE A 352 -6.12 28.34 13.18
N CYS A 353 -7.06 29.15 12.68
CA CYS A 353 -7.84 28.84 11.48
C CYS A 353 -6.97 28.85 10.20
N ALA A 354 -6.88 27.71 9.53
CA ALA A 354 -6.11 27.56 8.29
C ALA A 354 -6.67 28.38 7.11
N VAL A 355 -7.97 28.70 7.12
CA VAL A 355 -8.64 29.51 6.08
C VAL A 355 -9.01 30.90 6.58
N GLY A 356 -8.64 31.27 7.80
CA GLY A 356 -9.06 32.50 8.46
C GLY A 356 -8.56 33.80 7.85
N THR A 357 -7.60 33.74 6.93
CA THR A 357 -7.08 34.89 6.14
C THR A 357 -7.65 34.93 4.74
N ARG A 358 -8.50 33.97 4.35
CA ARG A 358 -9.13 33.97 3.02
C ARG A 358 -10.34 34.88 2.96
N THR A 359 -10.64 35.37 1.78
CA THR A 359 -11.83 36.20 1.52
C THR A 359 -13.10 35.42 1.85
N GLN A 360 -13.98 36.05 2.63
CA GLN A 360 -15.24 35.44 3.11
C GLN A 360 -16.26 35.41 1.97
N VAL A 361 -16.28 34.32 1.22
CA VAL A 361 -17.17 34.12 0.05
C VAL A 361 -17.75 32.71 0.06
N ASP A 362 -18.91 32.56 -0.55
CA ASP A 362 -19.53 31.27 -0.82
C ASP A 362 -19.00 30.66 -2.12
N GLY A 363 -18.98 29.34 -2.17
CA GLY A 363 -18.68 28.60 -3.38
C GLY A 363 -19.85 28.65 -4.37
N HIS A 364 -19.57 28.38 -5.65
CA HIS A 364 -20.56 28.40 -6.72
C HIS A 364 -21.29 27.04 -6.82
N PRO A 365 -22.56 26.92 -6.42
CA PRO A 365 -23.26 25.62 -6.27
C PRO A 365 -23.27 24.75 -7.55
N PRO A 366 -23.51 25.30 -8.77
CA PRO A 366 -23.44 24.49 -9.99
C PRO A 366 -22.08 23.84 -10.19
N ARG A 367 -20.99 24.56 -9.97
CA ARG A 367 -19.62 24.03 -10.10
C ARG A 367 -19.30 23.00 -9.02
N GLN A 368 -19.77 23.20 -7.80
CA GLN A 368 -19.64 22.23 -6.73
C GLN A 368 -20.33 20.90 -7.09
N ARG A 369 -21.53 20.96 -7.71
CA ARG A 369 -22.22 19.77 -8.23
C ARG A 369 -21.45 19.10 -9.38
N GLU A 370 -20.85 19.89 -10.27
CA GLU A 370 -19.98 19.37 -11.35
C GLU A 370 -18.79 18.60 -10.79
N HIS A 371 -18.09 19.13 -9.77
CA HIS A 371 -16.98 18.45 -9.10
C HIS A 371 -17.45 17.17 -8.41
N LEU A 372 -18.56 17.19 -7.69
CA LEU A 372 -19.12 15.98 -7.08
C LEU A 372 -19.41 14.91 -8.15
N ALA A 373 -20.03 15.27 -9.26
CA ALA A 373 -20.31 14.34 -10.35
C ALA A 373 -19.02 13.84 -11.04
N LYS A 374 -18.01 14.70 -11.22
CA LYS A 374 -16.68 14.33 -11.75
C LYS A 374 -16.05 13.24 -10.88
N TYR A 375 -15.93 13.47 -9.59
CA TYR A 375 -15.32 12.54 -8.65
C TYR A 375 -16.12 11.25 -8.51
N ARG A 376 -17.44 11.34 -8.52
CA ARG A 376 -18.28 10.15 -8.45
C ARG A 376 -18.12 9.26 -9.69
N ARG A 377 -18.01 9.83 -10.90
CA ARG A 377 -17.68 9.07 -12.12
C ARG A 377 -16.30 8.44 -12.07
N ALA A 378 -15.33 9.08 -11.41
CA ALA A 378 -13.99 8.53 -11.15
C ALA A 378 -13.96 7.44 -10.07
N GLY A 379 -15.13 7.05 -9.51
CA GLY A 379 -15.21 5.97 -8.52
C GLY A 379 -15.10 6.43 -7.07
N VAL A 380 -14.93 7.71 -6.79
CA VAL A 380 -14.86 8.26 -5.42
C VAL A 380 -16.19 8.06 -4.72
N ARG A 381 -16.17 7.51 -3.51
CA ARG A 381 -17.37 7.19 -2.72
C ARG A 381 -17.48 7.99 -1.43
N MET A 382 -16.48 8.81 -1.11
CA MET A 382 -16.46 9.62 0.12
C MET A 382 -16.33 11.10 -0.21
N VAL A 383 -17.14 11.93 0.47
CA VAL A 383 -17.04 13.39 0.41
C VAL A 383 -17.11 13.99 1.80
N ASP A 384 -16.24 14.97 2.06
CA ASP A 384 -16.31 15.84 3.24
C ASP A 384 -16.73 17.25 2.79
N PHE A 385 -17.75 17.79 3.39
CA PHE A 385 -18.10 19.20 3.26
C PHE A 385 -17.46 19.99 4.40
N ASP A 386 -16.63 20.96 4.03
CA ASP A 386 -15.78 21.71 4.92
C ASP A 386 -15.68 23.18 4.43
N GLY A 387 -14.77 23.98 5.03
CA GLY A 387 -14.51 25.36 4.60
C GLY A 387 -14.32 26.32 5.76
N GLY A 388 -15.06 27.44 5.76
CA GLY A 388 -15.26 28.30 6.93
C GLY A 388 -16.22 27.62 7.91
N GLU A 389 -17.50 27.95 7.81
CA GLU A 389 -18.57 27.20 8.49
C GLU A 389 -19.61 26.73 7.46
N PRO A 390 -19.59 25.45 7.09
CA PRO A 390 -20.46 24.92 6.03
C PRO A 390 -21.94 25.16 6.26
N THR A 391 -22.40 25.14 7.51
CA THR A 391 -23.83 25.30 7.85
C THR A 391 -24.36 26.70 7.57
N LEU A 392 -23.49 27.69 7.40
CA LEU A 392 -23.89 29.03 6.99
C LEU A 392 -24.22 29.12 5.50
N ASN A 393 -23.73 28.18 4.68
CA ASN A 393 -24.06 28.12 3.27
C ASN A 393 -25.44 27.49 3.08
N PRO A 394 -26.45 28.19 2.53
CA PRO A 394 -27.80 27.67 2.34
C PRO A 394 -27.84 26.46 1.39
N GLU A 395 -26.85 26.29 0.54
CA GLU A 395 -26.73 25.17 -0.39
C GLU A 395 -26.14 23.91 0.23
N LEU A 396 -25.65 23.93 1.49
CA LEU A 396 -25.07 22.74 2.12
C LEU A 396 -26.01 21.53 2.09
N VAL A 397 -27.23 21.69 2.60
CA VAL A 397 -28.22 20.58 2.65
C VAL A 397 -28.61 20.10 1.24
N PRO A 398 -28.88 20.98 0.25
CA PRO A 398 -29.02 20.59 -1.15
C PRO A 398 -27.81 19.81 -1.71
N LEU A 399 -26.59 20.21 -1.41
CA LEU A 399 -25.37 19.52 -1.86
C LEU A 399 -25.21 18.14 -1.21
N VAL A 400 -25.48 18.00 0.09
CA VAL A 400 -25.49 16.70 0.79
C VAL A 400 -26.51 15.76 0.14
N ARG A 401 -27.72 16.21 -0.11
CA ARG A 401 -28.78 15.43 -0.79
C ARG A 401 -28.36 15.05 -2.22
N PHE A 402 -27.77 15.98 -2.96
CA PHE A 402 -27.24 15.69 -4.28
C PHE A 402 -26.15 14.63 -4.25
N ALA A 403 -25.17 14.76 -3.36
CA ALA A 403 -24.10 13.76 -3.18
C ALA A 403 -24.69 12.37 -2.88
N ARG A 404 -25.69 12.29 -1.99
CA ARG A 404 -26.38 11.03 -1.68
C ARG A 404 -27.08 10.45 -2.91
N ALA A 405 -27.80 11.29 -3.65
CA ALA A 405 -28.55 10.88 -4.84
C ALA A 405 -27.67 10.33 -5.96
N ILE A 406 -26.45 10.88 -6.15
CA ILE A 406 -25.52 10.40 -7.16
C ILE A 406 -24.65 9.22 -6.68
N GLY A 407 -24.85 8.74 -5.43
CA GLY A 407 -24.30 7.48 -4.94
C GLY A 407 -23.00 7.60 -4.13
N TYR A 408 -22.77 8.70 -3.42
CA TYR A 408 -21.77 8.73 -2.36
C TYR A 408 -22.25 7.91 -1.15
N ASP A 409 -21.37 7.03 -0.62
CA ASP A 409 -21.67 6.18 0.53
C ASP A 409 -21.37 6.87 1.86
N ARG A 410 -20.28 7.65 1.89
CA ARG A 410 -19.86 8.40 3.06
C ARG A 410 -19.88 9.88 2.75
N ILE A 411 -20.72 10.59 3.49
CA ILE A 411 -20.96 12.03 3.34
C ILE A 411 -20.78 12.65 4.72
N ASN A 412 -19.68 13.36 4.89
CA ASN A 412 -19.29 13.97 6.15
C ASN A 412 -19.51 15.48 6.08
N VAL A 413 -19.89 16.08 7.20
CA VAL A 413 -19.92 17.53 7.40
C VAL A 413 -19.13 17.85 8.66
N THR A 414 -18.08 18.69 8.53
CA THR A 414 -17.36 19.25 9.66
C THR A 414 -17.93 20.65 9.95
N THR A 415 -18.39 20.86 11.17
CA THR A 415 -19.09 22.11 11.55
C THR A 415 -18.69 22.57 12.95
N ASN A 416 -18.75 23.87 13.20
CA ASN A 416 -18.66 24.41 14.55
C ASN A 416 -19.96 24.14 15.36
N GLY A 417 -21.01 23.65 14.73
CA GLY A 417 -22.25 23.21 15.36
C GLY A 417 -23.19 24.29 15.87
N ARG A 418 -22.80 25.57 15.78
CA ARG A 418 -23.56 26.68 16.36
C ARG A 418 -24.96 26.84 15.75
N LEU A 419 -25.07 26.68 14.41
CA LEU A 419 -26.38 26.76 13.75
C LEU A 419 -27.28 25.56 14.10
N CYS A 420 -26.70 24.42 14.48
CA CYS A 420 -27.44 23.26 14.96
C CYS A 420 -28.07 23.46 16.35
N ALA A 421 -27.76 24.55 17.06
CA ALA A 421 -28.52 24.94 18.26
C ALA A 421 -30.00 25.18 17.95
N TYR A 422 -30.35 25.55 16.72
CA TYR A 422 -31.73 25.63 16.25
C TYR A 422 -32.20 24.22 15.88
N ASP A 423 -33.20 23.71 16.62
CA ASP A 423 -33.67 22.33 16.50
C ASP A 423 -34.14 21.93 15.08
N ASP A 424 -34.84 22.82 14.41
CA ASP A 424 -35.31 22.59 13.02
C ASP A 424 -34.15 22.44 12.02
N PHE A 425 -33.10 23.24 12.19
CA PHE A 425 -31.89 23.13 11.35
C PHE A 425 -31.14 21.83 11.65
N ALA A 426 -30.94 21.50 12.92
CA ALA A 426 -30.32 20.25 13.35
C ALA A 426 -31.04 19.03 12.76
N ARG A 427 -32.37 19.00 12.85
CA ARG A 427 -33.20 17.95 12.24
C ARG A 427 -33.01 17.89 10.72
N LYS A 428 -33.06 19.04 10.04
CA LYS A 428 -32.90 19.12 8.57
C LYS A 428 -31.54 18.62 8.10
N LEU A 429 -30.46 18.94 8.83
CA LEU A 429 -29.10 18.50 8.53
C LEU A 429 -28.94 17.00 8.84
N ALA A 430 -29.29 16.55 10.05
CA ALA A 430 -29.12 15.17 10.49
C ALA A 430 -29.90 14.15 9.62
N THR A 431 -31.02 14.56 9.01
CA THR A 431 -31.83 13.72 8.12
C THR A 431 -31.59 13.96 6.63
N SER A 432 -30.58 14.77 6.26
CA SER A 432 -30.31 15.14 4.86
C SER A 432 -29.71 14.02 4.00
N GLY A 433 -29.25 12.93 4.61
CA GLY A 433 -28.47 11.86 3.97
C GLY A 433 -26.98 11.93 4.31
N VAL A 434 -26.59 12.82 5.23
CA VAL A 434 -25.27 12.82 5.86
C VAL A 434 -25.02 11.48 6.57
N THR A 435 -23.78 11.02 6.58
CA THR A 435 -23.37 9.79 7.28
C THR A 435 -22.54 10.08 8.52
N THR A 436 -21.91 11.26 8.56
CA THR A 436 -21.08 11.66 9.69
C THR A 436 -21.20 13.16 9.93
N LEU A 437 -21.39 13.55 11.18
CA LEU A 437 -21.29 14.93 11.64
C LEU A 437 -20.12 15.05 12.61
N LEU A 438 -19.15 15.91 12.28
CA LEU A 438 -17.96 16.13 13.08
C LEU A 438 -18.01 17.56 13.64
N PHE A 439 -18.16 17.68 14.96
CA PHE A 439 -18.32 18.96 15.65
C PHE A 439 -16.98 19.50 16.15
N SER A 440 -16.67 20.73 15.81
CA SER A 440 -15.44 21.41 16.24
C SER A 440 -15.60 21.97 17.66
N VAL A 441 -15.01 21.28 18.65
CA VAL A 441 -14.99 21.69 20.06
C VAL A 441 -13.55 21.78 20.53
N HIS A 442 -13.10 22.97 20.95
CA HIS A 442 -11.69 23.24 21.20
C HIS A 442 -11.37 23.52 22.68
N GLY A 443 -12.30 23.24 23.58
CA GLY A 443 -12.13 23.35 25.03
C GLY A 443 -13.18 22.52 25.76
N PRO A 444 -12.90 22.08 27.02
CA PRO A 444 -13.84 21.30 27.82
C PRO A 444 -14.93 22.17 28.46
N ASP A 445 -14.76 23.48 28.44
CA ASP A 445 -15.61 24.48 29.06
C ASP A 445 -15.76 25.73 28.19
N ALA A 446 -16.73 26.60 28.54
CA ALA A 446 -17.05 27.82 27.82
C ALA A 446 -15.87 28.78 27.70
N GLN A 447 -15.11 28.97 28.78
CA GLN A 447 -13.98 29.88 28.78
C GLN A 447 -12.87 29.41 27.84
N THR A 448 -12.47 28.15 27.95
CA THR A 448 -11.41 27.59 27.10
C THR A 448 -11.82 27.59 25.63
N HIS A 449 -13.06 27.17 25.35
CA HIS A 449 -13.54 27.13 23.98
C HIS A 449 -13.61 28.53 23.37
N ALA A 450 -14.17 29.51 24.10
CA ALA A 450 -14.27 30.91 23.64
C ALA A 450 -12.90 31.52 23.33
N GLN A 451 -11.89 31.27 24.16
CA GLN A 451 -10.51 31.71 23.90
C GLN A 451 -9.93 31.15 22.59
N GLN A 452 -10.32 29.93 22.21
CA GLN A 452 -9.84 29.31 20.97
C GLN A 452 -10.57 29.86 19.74
N VAL A 453 -11.90 30.06 19.84
CA VAL A 453 -12.74 30.39 18.68
C VAL A 453 -13.13 31.87 18.59
N GLY A 454 -12.76 32.69 19.59
CA GLY A 454 -12.99 34.14 19.59
C GLY A 454 -14.47 34.56 19.73
N VAL A 455 -15.34 33.68 20.29
CA VAL A 455 -16.78 33.95 20.47
C VAL A 455 -17.26 33.38 21.79
N ALA A 456 -17.82 34.21 22.65
CA ALA A 456 -18.22 33.86 24.01
C ALA A 456 -19.29 32.78 24.07
N GLU A 457 -20.33 32.87 23.26
CA GLU A 457 -21.49 32.00 23.28
C GLU A 457 -21.30 30.68 22.48
N ALA A 458 -20.13 30.52 21.86
CA ALA A 458 -19.91 29.41 20.93
C ALA A 458 -20.01 28.06 21.62
N PHE A 459 -19.54 27.91 22.84
CA PHE A 459 -19.55 26.62 23.56
C PHE A 459 -20.99 26.13 23.79
N GLU A 460 -21.82 26.95 24.42
CA GLU A 460 -23.21 26.62 24.73
C GLU A 460 -24.00 26.29 23.45
N GLN A 461 -23.79 27.09 22.40
CA GLN A 461 -24.44 26.88 21.10
C GLN A 461 -23.98 25.57 20.47
N THR A 462 -22.69 25.27 20.48
CA THR A 462 -22.14 24.02 19.93
C THR A 462 -22.64 22.80 20.69
N ILE A 463 -22.64 22.84 22.03
CA ILE A 463 -23.14 21.74 22.87
C ILE A 463 -24.65 21.52 22.66
N ALA A 464 -25.45 22.59 22.57
CA ALA A 464 -26.87 22.50 22.22
C ALA A 464 -27.05 21.87 20.83
N GLY A 465 -26.24 22.29 19.84
CA GLY A 465 -26.25 21.74 18.49
C GLY A 465 -25.95 20.25 18.45
N ILE A 466 -24.94 19.78 19.19
CA ILE A 466 -24.60 18.36 19.32
C ILE A 466 -25.80 17.58 19.87
N ARG A 467 -26.41 18.05 20.97
CA ARG A 467 -27.56 17.41 21.61
C ARG A 467 -28.77 17.35 20.67
N ASN A 468 -29.04 18.41 19.92
CA ASN A 468 -30.12 18.43 18.96
C ASN A 468 -29.87 17.45 17.80
N CYS A 469 -28.65 17.41 17.26
CA CYS A 469 -28.29 16.44 16.22
C CYS A 469 -28.36 15.00 16.72
N LEU A 470 -27.90 14.70 17.94
CA LEU A 470 -28.06 13.36 18.55
C LEU A 470 -29.53 12.93 18.67
N ARG A 471 -30.44 13.87 18.98
CA ARG A 471 -31.89 13.58 19.08
C ARG A 471 -32.51 13.23 17.73
N HIS A 472 -32.03 13.84 16.64
CA HIS A 472 -32.68 13.72 15.33
C HIS A 472 -31.93 12.79 14.36
N ALA A 473 -30.66 12.46 14.65
CA ALA A 473 -29.84 11.63 13.76
C ALA A 473 -30.35 10.18 13.76
N PRO A 474 -30.52 9.56 12.59
CA PRO A 474 -30.69 8.12 12.49
C PRO A 474 -29.49 7.38 13.08
N ASP A 475 -29.67 6.15 13.56
CA ASP A 475 -28.60 5.30 14.13
C ASP A 475 -27.44 5.05 13.15
N THR A 476 -27.68 5.23 11.86
CA THR A 476 -26.68 5.10 10.79
C THR A 476 -25.76 6.32 10.64
N VAL A 477 -26.07 7.42 11.34
CA VAL A 477 -25.29 8.66 11.31
C VAL A 477 -24.34 8.69 12.50
N GLU A 478 -23.04 8.71 12.23
CA GLU A 478 -22.03 8.81 13.27
C GLU A 478 -21.77 10.28 13.64
N LEU A 479 -21.80 10.59 14.94
CA LEU A 479 -21.42 11.90 15.46
C LEU A 479 -20.09 11.81 16.18
N GLY A 480 -19.19 12.79 15.95
CA GLY A 480 -17.87 12.87 16.56
C GLY A 480 -17.45 14.30 16.91
N MET A 481 -16.35 14.38 17.61
CA MET A 481 -15.75 15.65 18.03
C MET A 481 -14.40 15.86 17.34
N ASN A 482 -14.15 17.07 16.85
CA ASN A 482 -12.88 17.48 16.26
C ASN A 482 -12.25 18.58 17.10
N VAL A 483 -10.98 18.38 17.48
CA VAL A 483 -10.22 19.28 18.33
C VAL A 483 -8.92 19.66 17.64
N THR A 484 -8.72 20.93 17.39
CA THR A 484 -7.39 21.41 16.99
C THR A 484 -6.57 21.65 18.26
N ILE A 485 -5.41 21.01 18.33
CA ILE A 485 -4.51 21.13 19.49
C ILE A 485 -3.72 22.44 19.38
N THR A 486 -3.77 23.23 20.45
CA THR A 486 -3.12 24.55 20.55
C THR A 486 -2.44 24.69 21.91
N LYS A 487 -1.65 25.76 22.11
CA LYS A 487 -1.10 26.12 23.43
C LYS A 487 -2.20 26.30 24.48
N GLY A 488 -3.39 26.76 24.10
CA GLY A 488 -4.48 27.05 25.01
C GLY A 488 -5.28 25.83 25.48
N ASN A 489 -5.12 24.68 24.81
CA ASN A 489 -5.94 23.50 25.14
C ASN A 489 -5.19 22.16 25.25
N HIS A 490 -3.92 22.06 24.84
CA HIS A 490 -3.19 20.79 24.81
C HIS A 490 -3.10 20.08 26.17
N THR A 491 -3.07 20.84 27.28
CA THR A 491 -3.07 20.28 28.64
C THR A 491 -4.45 19.87 29.15
N LYS A 492 -5.52 20.19 28.39
CA LYS A 492 -6.92 19.92 28.76
C LYS A 492 -7.56 18.79 27.94
N LEU A 493 -6.76 18.03 27.17
CA LEU A 493 -7.26 17.01 26.26
C LEU A 493 -8.04 15.89 26.98
N ASP A 494 -7.66 15.53 28.20
CA ASP A 494 -8.37 14.52 29.01
C ASP A 494 -9.80 15.00 29.37
N ALA A 495 -9.93 16.25 29.81
CA ALA A 495 -11.24 16.84 30.10
C ALA A 495 -12.11 16.97 28.82
N ILE A 496 -11.50 17.21 27.66
CA ILE A 496 -12.20 17.23 26.37
C ILE A 496 -12.68 15.81 26.00
N ALA A 497 -11.86 14.78 26.24
CA ALA A 497 -12.26 13.39 26.02
C ALA A 497 -13.40 12.97 26.94
N GLN A 498 -13.37 13.41 28.21
CA GLN A 498 -14.47 13.20 29.14
C GLN A 498 -15.76 13.87 28.63
N LEU A 499 -15.69 15.14 28.20
CA LEU A 499 -16.85 15.85 27.61
C LEU A 499 -17.40 15.10 26.37
N CYS A 500 -16.52 14.60 25.50
CA CYS A 500 -16.90 13.81 24.34
C CYS A 500 -17.71 12.57 24.75
N ALA A 501 -17.22 11.84 25.75
CA ALA A 501 -17.90 10.65 26.27
C ALA A 501 -19.21 10.98 26.98
N ASP A 502 -19.26 12.06 27.78
CA ASP A 502 -20.46 12.50 28.51
C ASP A 502 -21.59 12.97 27.56
N LEU A 503 -21.22 13.48 26.39
CA LEU A 503 -22.17 13.78 25.33
C LEU A 503 -22.67 12.54 24.56
N GLY A 504 -22.14 11.34 24.85
CA GLY A 504 -22.48 10.11 24.14
C GLY A 504 -21.79 9.95 22.81
N LEU A 505 -20.79 10.76 22.49
CA LEU A 505 -19.99 10.64 21.28
C LEU A 505 -18.93 9.55 21.47
N ARG A 506 -18.58 8.84 20.38
CA ARG A 506 -17.61 7.74 20.41
C ARG A 506 -16.36 7.99 19.57
N TRP A 507 -16.30 9.09 18.88
CA TRP A 507 -15.20 9.44 17.99
C TRP A 507 -14.62 10.80 18.35
N LEU A 508 -13.31 10.82 18.65
CA LEU A 508 -12.55 12.02 18.95
C LEU A 508 -11.39 12.16 17.95
N ASN A 509 -11.39 13.25 17.21
CA ASN A 509 -10.37 13.65 16.26
C ASN A 509 -9.46 14.70 16.91
N LEU A 510 -8.17 14.43 17.01
CA LEU A 510 -7.16 15.36 17.53
C LEU A 510 -6.28 15.81 16.36
N GLN A 511 -6.38 17.08 16.02
CA GLN A 511 -5.69 17.66 14.87
C GLN A 511 -4.55 18.56 15.34
N PHE A 512 -3.31 18.19 15.00
CA PHE A 512 -2.17 19.10 15.10
C PHE A 512 -2.26 20.19 14.04
N LEU A 513 -1.63 21.34 14.33
CA LEU A 513 -1.73 22.50 13.45
C LEU A 513 -1.18 22.24 12.05
N THR A 514 -1.86 22.83 11.08
CA THR A 514 -1.37 22.96 9.71
C THR A 514 -0.98 24.42 9.51
N PRO A 515 0.26 24.75 9.09
CA PRO A 515 0.77 26.14 9.09
C PRO A 515 0.23 26.95 7.90
N PHE A 516 -1.08 27.15 7.91
CA PHE A 516 -1.79 28.00 6.96
C PHE A 516 -2.68 29.00 7.70
N GLY A 517 -2.92 30.14 7.08
CA GLY A 517 -3.79 31.17 7.60
C GLY A 517 -3.30 31.76 8.93
N ARG A 518 -4.09 31.57 10.01
CA ARG A 518 -3.74 32.06 11.37
C ARG A 518 -2.92 31.06 12.19
N ALA A 519 -2.68 29.86 11.68
CA ALA A 519 -1.93 28.81 12.39
C ALA A 519 -0.42 29.12 12.36
N THR A 520 0.08 29.79 13.38
CA THR A 520 1.49 30.22 13.52
C THR A 520 2.17 29.49 14.69
N ARG A 521 3.50 29.64 14.82
CA ARG A 521 4.28 29.14 15.96
C ARG A 521 3.76 29.63 17.32
N TRP A 522 3.09 30.77 17.36
CA TRP A 522 2.58 31.37 18.58
C TRP A 522 1.40 30.60 19.20
N VAL A 523 0.58 29.96 18.36
CA VAL A 523 -0.52 29.11 18.80
C VAL A 523 -0.15 27.63 18.86
N ASN A 524 0.97 27.22 18.25
CA ASN A 524 1.41 25.82 18.26
C ASN A 524 2.03 25.48 19.63
N PRO A 525 1.59 24.40 20.32
CA PRO A 525 2.27 23.93 21.51
C PRO A 525 3.62 23.30 21.15
N ASP A 526 4.43 22.97 22.14
CA ASP A 526 5.53 22.05 21.92
C ASP A 526 4.98 20.73 21.38
N THR A 527 5.42 20.34 20.21
CA THR A 527 4.84 19.20 19.48
C THR A 527 5.14 17.87 20.17
N HIS A 528 6.33 17.72 20.80
CA HIS A 528 6.68 16.52 21.55
C HIS A 528 5.83 16.39 22.81
N ALA A 529 5.71 17.46 23.60
CA ALA A 529 4.89 17.47 24.79
C ALA A 529 3.40 17.19 24.48
N ALA A 530 2.87 17.79 23.41
CA ALA A 530 1.50 17.55 22.98
C ALA A 530 1.29 16.11 22.48
N ALA A 531 2.27 15.53 21.78
CA ALA A 531 2.22 14.13 21.35
C ALA A 531 2.25 13.15 22.55
N GLU A 532 3.08 13.40 23.56
CA GLU A 532 3.10 12.60 24.77
C GLU A 532 1.76 12.65 25.52
N ILE A 533 1.14 13.83 25.60
CA ILE A 533 -0.21 13.95 26.19
C ILE A 533 -1.22 13.15 25.37
N ALA A 534 -1.16 13.23 24.05
CA ALA A 534 -2.04 12.47 23.16
C ALA A 534 -1.86 10.95 23.30
N MET A 535 -0.62 10.45 23.47
CA MET A 535 -0.36 9.03 23.72
C MET A 535 -0.97 8.56 25.05
N ARG A 536 -0.76 9.32 26.13
CA ARG A 536 -1.40 9.03 27.43
C ARG A 536 -2.93 9.05 27.34
N LEU A 537 -3.48 10.01 26.61
CA LEU A 537 -4.93 10.08 26.37
C LEU A 537 -5.45 8.84 25.65
N ILE A 538 -4.74 8.40 24.59
CA ILE A 538 -5.13 7.19 23.86
C ILE A 538 -5.15 5.99 24.80
N ASP A 539 -4.12 5.81 25.63
CA ASP A 539 -4.05 4.67 26.55
C ASP A 539 -5.18 4.69 27.58
N ALA A 540 -5.57 5.88 28.06
CA ALA A 540 -6.66 6.03 29.02
C ALA A 540 -8.05 5.82 28.42
N TRP A 541 -8.25 6.14 27.13
CA TRP A 541 -9.58 6.25 26.52
C TRP A 541 -9.85 5.28 25.37
N LYS A 542 -8.88 4.50 24.88
CA LYS A 542 -8.98 3.63 23.70
C LYS A 542 -10.13 2.62 23.73
N ASP A 543 -10.57 2.21 24.92
CA ASP A 543 -11.66 1.25 25.09
C ASP A 543 -13.06 1.92 25.08
N ARG A 544 -13.11 3.25 25.21
CA ARG A 544 -14.34 4.05 25.25
C ARG A 544 -14.51 4.95 24.05
N LEU A 545 -13.40 5.47 23.50
CA LEU A 545 -13.38 6.42 22.38
C LEU A 545 -12.48 5.91 21.27
N ARG A 546 -12.94 6.04 20.03
CA ARG A 546 -12.10 5.93 18.84
C ARG A 546 -11.35 7.25 18.67
N ILE A 547 -10.05 7.25 18.97
CA ILE A 547 -9.20 8.44 18.90
C ILE A 547 -8.36 8.39 17.64
N GLN A 548 -8.42 9.45 16.83
CA GLN A 548 -7.60 9.66 15.64
C GLN A 548 -6.73 10.91 15.80
N ILE A 549 -5.47 10.79 15.39
CA ILE A 549 -4.51 11.90 15.35
C ILE A 549 -4.32 12.30 13.87
N ILE A 550 -4.35 13.59 13.61
CA ILE A 550 -4.22 14.17 12.26
C ILE A 550 -3.11 15.21 12.23
N ASN A 551 -2.39 15.30 11.12
CA ASN A 551 -1.34 16.28 10.85
C ASN A 551 -0.09 16.15 11.74
N LEU A 552 0.24 14.95 12.20
CA LEU A 552 1.46 14.68 12.96
C LEU A 552 2.31 13.64 12.26
N PRO A 553 3.63 13.85 12.06
CA PRO A 553 4.54 12.82 11.60
C PRO A 553 4.60 11.62 12.57
N PHE A 554 4.75 10.41 12.01
CA PHE A 554 4.72 9.16 12.79
C PHE A 554 5.81 9.07 13.87
N CYS A 555 6.96 9.71 13.66
CA CYS A 555 8.10 9.71 14.59
C CYS A 555 7.81 10.38 15.94
N PHE A 556 6.75 11.19 16.05
CA PHE A 556 6.33 11.77 17.32
C PHE A 556 5.58 10.79 18.23
N MET A 557 4.99 9.73 17.67
CA MET A 557 4.15 8.78 18.40
C MET A 557 4.50 7.32 18.05
N PRO A 558 5.74 6.87 18.29
CA PRO A 558 6.16 5.50 17.96
C PRO A 558 5.33 4.48 18.75
N GLY A 559 4.83 3.46 18.05
CA GLY A 559 3.93 2.44 18.62
C GLY A 559 2.43 2.79 18.55
N TYR A 560 2.08 4.02 18.15
CA TYR A 560 0.69 4.48 18.01
C TYR A 560 0.30 4.73 16.54
N GLU A 561 1.02 4.16 15.59
CA GLU A 561 0.85 4.40 14.14
C GLU A 561 -0.58 4.18 13.65
N ARG A 562 -1.31 3.24 14.26
CA ARG A 562 -2.73 2.97 13.94
C ARG A 562 -3.66 4.18 14.18
N HIS A 563 -3.29 5.06 15.10
CA HIS A 563 -4.05 6.27 15.42
C HIS A 563 -3.73 7.44 14.48
N LEU A 564 -2.62 7.35 13.73
CA LEU A 564 -2.12 8.35 12.78
C LEU A 564 -2.58 8.10 11.33
N ALA A 565 -3.54 7.20 11.13
CA ALA A 565 -4.00 6.78 9.80
C ALA A 565 -4.52 7.93 8.91
N GLY A 566 -4.87 9.08 9.49
CA GLY A 566 -5.30 10.25 8.75
C GLY A 566 -4.25 10.81 7.79
N ASP A 567 -2.96 10.67 8.10
CA ASP A 567 -1.87 11.18 7.25
C ASP A 567 -1.66 10.31 6.00
N VAL A 568 -1.75 9.00 6.14
CA VAL A 568 -1.72 8.07 4.99
C VAL A 568 -2.84 8.40 4.00
N GLY A 569 -4.05 8.66 4.53
CA GLY A 569 -5.20 8.98 3.71
C GLY A 569 -5.08 10.27 2.89
N LYS A 570 -4.17 11.19 3.22
CA LYS A 570 -3.99 12.45 2.47
C LYS A 570 -3.53 12.23 1.03
N LEU A 571 -2.77 11.17 0.79
CA LEU A 571 -2.28 10.81 -0.55
C LEU A 571 -3.42 10.56 -1.55
N SER A 572 -4.53 9.97 -1.09
CA SER A 572 -5.71 9.65 -1.89
C SER A 572 -6.87 10.65 -1.70
N ARG A 573 -6.61 11.84 -1.13
CA ARG A 573 -7.60 12.88 -0.93
C ARG A 573 -7.37 14.04 -1.89
N HIS A 574 -8.45 14.51 -2.48
CA HIS A 574 -8.48 15.76 -3.25
C HIS A 574 -9.25 16.83 -2.50
N MET A 575 -8.84 18.07 -2.66
CA MET A 575 -9.52 19.21 -2.08
C MET A 575 -9.98 20.16 -3.20
N VAL A 576 -11.25 20.50 -3.18
CA VAL A 576 -11.84 21.50 -4.05
C VAL A 576 -12.08 22.75 -3.22
N PHE A 577 -11.35 23.82 -3.51
CA PHE A 577 -11.48 25.11 -2.85
C PHE A 577 -12.73 25.88 -3.33
N VAL A 578 -13.10 26.91 -2.58
CA VAL A 578 -14.25 27.77 -2.90
C VAL A 578 -14.12 28.43 -4.30
N ASN A 579 -12.90 28.74 -4.73
CA ASN A 579 -12.59 29.25 -6.07
C ASN A 579 -12.62 28.19 -7.19
N ASN A 580 -13.00 26.94 -6.85
CA ASN A 580 -13.02 25.76 -7.72
C ASN A 580 -11.63 25.21 -8.12
N GLU A 581 -10.57 25.66 -7.51
CA GLU A 581 -9.26 25.05 -7.62
C GLU A 581 -9.32 23.63 -7.02
N ASP A 582 -8.78 22.66 -7.73
CA ASP A 582 -8.85 21.23 -7.42
C ASP A 582 -7.43 20.67 -7.29
N VAL A 583 -7.04 20.32 -6.09
CA VAL A 583 -5.69 19.90 -5.75
C VAL A 583 -5.65 18.53 -5.06
N ASN A 584 -4.57 17.77 -5.26
CA ASN A 584 -4.25 16.67 -4.38
C ASN A 584 -3.82 17.21 -3.01
N LEU A 585 -4.44 16.72 -1.94
CA LEU A 585 -4.20 17.26 -0.59
C LEU A 585 -2.75 17.07 -0.13
N ALA A 586 -2.15 15.91 -0.42
CA ALA A 586 -0.76 15.66 -0.02
C ALA A 586 0.22 16.58 -0.76
N ALA A 587 0.01 16.80 -2.07
CA ALA A 587 0.82 17.72 -2.87
C ALA A 587 0.69 19.16 -2.37
N TYR A 588 -0.53 19.62 -2.10
CA TYR A 588 -0.78 20.94 -1.52
C TYR A 588 -0.08 21.16 -0.17
N LEU A 589 -0.15 20.15 0.70
CA LEU A 589 0.49 20.23 2.01
C LEU A 589 2.03 20.11 1.93
N ALA A 590 2.57 19.48 0.88
CA ALA A 590 4.01 19.31 0.69
C ALA A 590 4.75 20.64 0.54
N GLU A 591 4.09 21.70 0.05
CA GLU A 591 4.65 23.06 -0.07
C GLU A 591 5.13 23.64 1.28
N ARG A 592 4.63 23.13 2.40
CA ARG A 592 4.93 23.57 3.76
C ARG A 592 5.58 22.48 4.61
N ARG A 593 6.18 21.48 3.96
CA ARG A 593 6.79 20.35 4.65
C ARG A 593 8.23 20.12 4.20
N VAL A 594 9.07 19.71 5.14
CA VAL A 594 10.47 19.38 4.90
C VAL A 594 10.84 18.04 5.53
N HIS A 595 11.71 17.32 4.84
CA HIS A 595 12.40 16.17 5.43
C HIS A 595 13.73 16.63 6.02
N LYS A 596 13.99 16.23 7.25
CA LYS A 596 15.27 16.43 7.92
C LYS A 596 16.24 15.28 7.59
N ALA A 597 17.50 15.42 7.97
CA ALA A 597 18.52 14.38 7.75
C ALA A 597 18.11 13.03 8.41
N GLU A 598 17.51 13.08 9.60
CA GLU A 598 17.03 11.92 10.34
C GLU A 598 15.90 11.15 9.63
N CYS A 599 15.27 11.76 8.62
CA CYS A 599 14.25 11.10 7.82
C CYS A 599 14.82 10.11 6.80
N ALA A 600 16.13 10.17 6.48
CA ALA A 600 16.74 9.30 5.48
C ALA A 600 16.55 7.81 5.79
N PRO A 601 16.83 7.31 7.02
CA PRO A 601 16.60 5.91 7.40
C PRO A 601 15.15 5.61 7.82
N CYS A 602 14.24 6.59 7.83
CA CYS A 602 12.90 6.42 8.41
C CYS A 602 12.03 5.50 7.54
N PRO A 603 11.42 4.44 8.11
CA PRO A 603 10.58 3.51 7.36
C PRO A 603 9.26 4.12 6.85
N HIS A 604 8.90 5.30 7.32
CA HIS A 604 7.69 6.01 6.88
C HIS A 604 7.95 7.05 5.79
N ARG A 605 9.21 7.22 5.35
CA ARG A 605 9.63 8.27 4.41
C ARG A 605 8.84 8.28 3.12
N VAL A 606 8.56 7.13 2.53
CA VAL A 606 7.89 7.03 1.20
C VAL A 606 6.47 7.58 1.15
N PHE A 607 5.81 7.78 2.28
CA PHE A 607 4.52 8.46 2.32
C PHE A 607 4.44 9.66 3.27
N CYS A 608 5.35 9.75 4.24
CA CYS A 608 5.36 10.86 5.19
C CYS A 608 5.86 12.12 4.49
N GLY A 609 5.06 13.17 4.50
CA GLY A 609 5.45 14.45 3.93
C GLY A 609 6.53 15.21 4.73
N GLY A 610 6.99 14.68 5.87
CA GLY A 610 7.95 15.34 6.74
C GLY A 610 7.30 16.28 7.75
N PHE A 611 8.08 17.21 8.26
CA PHE A 611 7.69 18.18 9.30
C PHE A 611 7.10 19.41 8.66
N TYR A 612 6.09 19.99 9.31
CA TYR A 612 5.59 21.31 8.91
C TYR A 612 6.57 22.40 9.32
N GLU A 613 6.85 23.30 8.40
CA GLU A 613 7.52 24.55 8.69
C GLU A 613 6.49 25.59 9.10
N LEU A 614 6.65 26.12 10.31
CA LEU A 614 5.86 27.25 10.79
C LEU A 614 6.59 28.54 10.44
N ASP A 615 5.88 29.49 9.85
CA ASP A 615 6.44 30.79 9.50
C ASP A 615 6.99 31.50 10.75
N ASP A 616 8.19 32.05 10.63
CA ASP A 616 8.80 32.89 11.66
C ASP A 616 8.27 34.32 11.56
N VAL A 617 7.00 34.48 11.92
CA VAL A 617 6.31 35.76 11.88
C VAL A 617 6.33 36.40 13.28
N PRO A 618 6.33 37.76 13.38
CA PRO A 618 6.12 38.45 14.65
C PRO A 618 4.83 37.96 15.32
N GLU A 619 4.76 38.08 16.64
CA GLU A 619 3.55 37.73 17.38
C GLU A 619 2.39 38.60 16.85
N PRO A 620 1.30 37.99 16.38
CA PRO A 620 0.20 38.73 15.81
C PRO A 620 -0.50 39.59 16.89
N PRO A 621 -0.85 40.84 16.61
CA PRO A 621 -1.50 41.73 17.59
C PRO A 621 -2.78 41.16 18.20
N TRP A 622 -3.51 40.33 17.44
CA TRP A 622 -4.74 39.69 17.91
C TRP A 622 -4.50 38.52 18.89
N LEU A 623 -3.24 38.15 19.14
CA LEU A 623 -2.88 37.11 20.12
C LEU A 623 -2.48 37.72 21.46
N VAL A 624 -2.05 38.98 21.47
CA VAL A 624 -1.44 39.65 22.65
C VAL A 624 -2.49 40.17 23.61
N ASP A 625 -3.67 40.55 23.14
CA ASP A 625 -4.69 41.17 23.99
C ASP A 625 -5.76 40.16 24.42
N GLU A 626 -5.64 39.64 25.65
CA GLU A 626 -6.65 38.74 26.23
C GLU A 626 -8.03 39.40 26.41
N ALA A 627 -8.07 40.72 26.61
CA ALA A 627 -9.31 41.47 26.78
C ALA A 627 -10.06 41.63 25.44
N ASP A 628 -9.35 41.68 24.32
CA ASP A 628 -9.93 41.81 22.98
C ASP A 628 -10.33 40.47 22.32
N ARG A 629 -9.92 39.34 22.90
CA ARG A 629 -10.19 37.98 22.35
C ARG A 629 -11.65 37.58 22.40
N VAL A 630 -12.46 38.19 23.25
CA VAL A 630 -13.87 37.87 23.44
C VAL A 630 -14.72 39.09 23.15
N ARG A 631 -14.54 39.72 22.00
CA ARG A 631 -15.53 40.74 21.57
C ARG A 631 -16.81 40.03 21.14
N PRO A 632 -17.98 40.42 21.65
CA PRO A 632 -19.24 39.95 21.12
C PRO A 632 -19.37 40.49 19.70
N VAL A 633 -18.99 39.69 18.70
CA VAL A 633 -19.39 39.98 17.33
C VAL A 633 -20.87 39.63 17.26
N ALA A 634 -21.71 40.68 17.29
CA ALA A 634 -23.13 40.56 17.03
C ALA A 634 -23.33 40.19 15.55
N VAL A 635 -22.94 38.99 15.15
CA VAL A 635 -23.42 38.37 13.92
C VAL A 635 -24.87 37.98 14.24
N ARG A 636 -25.83 38.83 13.84
CA ARG A 636 -27.22 38.41 13.76
C ARG A 636 -27.21 37.18 12.85
N LEU A 637 -27.40 35.98 13.46
CA LEU A 637 -27.64 34.78 12.69
C LEU A 637 -28.83 35.07 11.77
N PRO A 638 -28.75 34.80 10.46
CA PRO A 638 -29.90 35.03 9.59
C PRO A 638 -31.07 34.20 10.14
N ILE A 639 -32.11 34.89 10.53
CA ILE A 639 -33.38 34.26 10.91
C ILE A 639 -33.84 33.51 9.66
N ALA A 640 -33.86 32.19 9.73
CA ALA A 640 -34.38 31.36 8.65
C ALA A 640 -35.83 31.75 8.41
N ARG A 641 -36.10 32.37 7.25
CA ARG A 641 -37.45 32.48 6.70
C ARG A 641 -37.85 31.19 6.01
#